data_c0d25c3223f1274314b73e9d95ce7aa0
#
_entry.id   c0d25c3223f1274314b73e9d95ce7aa0
#
_cell.length_a   1.000
_cell.length_b   1.000
_cell.length_c   1.000
_cell.angle_alpha   90.00
_cell.angle_beta   90.00
_cell.angle_gamma   90.00
#
_symmetry.space_group_name_H-M   'P 1'
#
loop_
_entity.id
_entity.type
_entity.pdbx_description
1 polymer ?
#
loop_
_entity_poly.entity_id
_entity_poly.type
_entity_poly.pdbx_seq_one_letter_code
_entity_poly.pdbx_strand_id
1 'polypeptide(L)'
;MPTVRPTMIHLAMALALGGASCAALADGVTRDGAAFQGRQASISTNADGSFRLAYDGGTRDIATQPWKTTTASPLFDGLFAMAQADLAADSVKAISDPGFDHGQPIACDCFVTGEKWPFVWTRDLSFSVDLGLWRFDPQRARNSFAFKVSGVRQPGAGDGTYVMQDTGSGGSWPISTDRVVWFVGAQHLLSDRAFAARYDKALADTLAQDRVYAFDSRLGLYRGETSFLDWREQTYPAWTKEDVTFIAQSFALSTNVLHYQALRIAASRLHDGNDYAGQAAALKAAINRRFWRDDRGMYMSYIGGDVEPAPFDTYDMLGLALAIDSGVADQARAKKILANYPVWPAGTPVIWPERRDQPIYHNRSIWPFVSAYALRAARRADAPAHIEHEIRSLMQGAALSGSNMENFELVSQKIHVDEGPLSGPVVDSPRQLWSVGAYMGLVVEGVFGLEPDDTIAPKLPVGLARDLFGDKESITLDTGTRRIVLHKPNGMEGNLLVTDRRKISGSTTDIWLKATTVTDVPLRKDAPLYAPDAPDAPEVTDKGGSDSVLLPPGGVLYVNGVRAKATTLPHRDTAQCVSVTIEERGLESLHSPTRCLGTVQTLPGEGPWTFTPSHKGPLQLRVSYENDNGPVNTGVTAAVRRAQMQCEGAAVQTEVIVMAHGIRRQVSTPARFDVPAHGSCTISLKPGFNMSYLAQFAHYTQAKGGASGPLDAARVFGASVMPLP
;
A
#
# COMPACT_ATOMS: atom_id res chain seq x y z
N MET A 1 77.70 -11.27 -1.91
CA MET A 1 78.52 -11.69 -0.78
C MET A 1 78.12 -10.96 0.48
N PRO A 2 77.95 -11.59 1.66
CA PRO A 2 77.34 -12.90 1.93
C PRO A 2 76.00 -12.76 2.69
N THR A 3 75.26 -13.83 2.64
CA THR A 3 73.99 -14.11 3.35
C THR A 3 74.25 -14.26 4.89
N VAL A 4 73.35 -13.67 5.69
CA VAL A 4 73.14 -14.00 7.09
C VAL A 4 71.68 -14.40 7.30
N ARG A 5 71.47 -15.68 7.65
CA ARG A 5 70.17 -16.21 8.13
C ARG A 5 70.05 -15.94 9.64
N PRO A 6 68.90 -15.51 10.17
CA PRO A 6 68.60 -15.65 11.56
C PRO A 6 67.75 -16.90 11.83
N THR A 7 68.13 -17.63 12.82
CA THR A 7 67.51 -18.83 13.36
C THR A 7 66.20 -18.50 14.05
N MET A 8 65.12 -19.21 13.65
CA MET A 8 63.82 -19.18 14.37
C MET A 8 63.90 -20.03 15.63
N ILE A 9 63.66 -19.42 16.76
CA ILE A 9 63.34 -20.12 18.01
C ILE A 9 61.82 -20.19 18.11
N HIS A 10 61.26 -21.41 18.01
CA HIS A 10 59.84 -21.65 18.25
C HIS A 10 59.59 -21.77 19.74
N LEU A 11 58.89 -20.78 20.32
CA LEU A 11 58.29 -20.89 21.65
C LEU A 11 56.79 -21.26 21.44
N ALA A 12 56.45 -22.52 21.65
CA ALA A 12 55.08 -23.01 21.63
C ALA A 12 54.42 -22.62 22.95
N MET A 13 53.57 -21.62 22.89
CA MET A 13 52.66 -21.26 23.99
C MET A 13 51.29 -21.89 23.67
N ALA A 14 50.96 -23.00 24.32
CA ALA A 14 49.65 -23.63 24.23
C ALA A 14 48.66 -22.78 25.04
N LEU A 15 47.86 -21.96 24.34
CA LEU A 15 46.64 -21.38 24.88
C LEU A 15 45.53 -22.42 24.75
N ALA A 16 45.13 -22.98 25.88
CA ALA A 16 43.86 -23.72 25.97
C ALA A 16 42.69 -22.73 25.85
N LEU A 17 42.19 -22.52 24.62
CA LEU A 17 40.90 -21.88 24.38
C LEU A 17 39.84 -22.93 24.70
N GLY A 18 39.19 -22.78 25.84
CA GLY A 18 37.94 -23.44 26.14
C GLY A 18 36.89 -22.97 25.13
N GLY A 19 36.73 -23.68 24.02
CA GLY A 19 35.68 -23.48 23.07
C GLY A 19 34.34 -23.86 23.69
N ALA A 20 33.61 -22.90 24.24
CA ALA A 20 32.16 -23.05 24.34
C ALA A 20 31.62 -23.12 22.90
N SER A 21 31.28 -24.32 22.46
CA SER A 21 30.50 -24.50 21.24
C SER A 21 29.15 -23.81 21.45
N CYS A 22 28.99 -22.56 21.00
CA CYS A 22 27.67 -22.03 20.78
C CYS A 22 27.02 -22.93 19.72
N ALA A 23 26.15 -23.83 20.14
CA ALA A 23 25.27 -24.52 19.20
C ALA A 23 24.49 -23.43 18.44
N ALA A 24 24.67 -23.39 17.14
CA ALA A 24 23.87 -22.48 16.31
C ALA A 24 22.39 -22.74 16.60
N LEU A 25 21.66 -21.69 16.95
CA LEU A 25 20.21 -21.77 17.11
C LEU A 25 19.59 -22.20 15.79
N ALA A 26 18.61 -23.08 15.82
CA ALA A 26 17.82 -23.38 14.65
C ALA A 26 17.05 -22.13 14.19
N ASP A 27 16.89 -21.95 12.88
CA ASP A 27 16.13 -20.83 12.33
C ASP A 27 14.73 -20.73 12.97
N GLY A 28 14.36 -19.52 13.37
CA GLY A 28 13.07 -19.20 13.96
C GLY A 28 13.15 -18.32 15.21
N VAL A 29 12.02 -18.19 15.89
CA VAL A 29 11.86 -17.40 17.12
C VAL A 29 11.75 -18.33 18.33
N THR A 30 12.54 -18.06 19.36
CA THR A 30 12.47 -18.69 20.68
C THR A 30 11.91 -17.70 21.70
N ARG A 31 11.82 -18.10 22.98
CA ARG A 31 11.35 -17.21 24.06
C ARG A 31 12.27 -16.03 24.32
N ASP A 32 13.56 -16.19 24.12
CA ASP A 32 14.62 -15.26 24.48
C ASP A 32 15.49 -14.82 23.29
N GLY A 33 15.13 -15.22 22.06
CA GLY A 33 15.91 -14.86 20.89
C GLY A 33 15.25 -15.21 19.55
N ALA A 34 15.98 -14.89 18.49
CA ALA A 34 15.64 -15.24 17.12
C ALA A 34 16.90 -15.62 16.35
N ALA A 35 16.76 -16.55 15.41
CA ALA A 35 17.83 -16.91 14.48
C ALA A 35 17.27 -17.06 13.07
N PHE A 36 18.01 -16.63 12.05
CA PHE A 36 17.63 -16.85 10.66
C PHE A 36 18.85 -16.74 9.74
N GLN A 37 19.11 -17.80 8.97
CA GLN A 37 20.21 -17.88 8.00
C GLN A 37 21.57 -17.44 8.59
N GLY A 38 21.91 -17.95 9.76
CA GLY A 38 23.17 -17.69 10.45
C GLY A 38 23.23 -16.37 11.22
N ARG A 39 22.23 -15.49 11.14
CA ARG A 39 22.08 -14.31 12.00
C ARG A 39 21.36 -14.69 13.28
N GLN A 40 21.70 -14.02 14.37
CA GLN A 40 21.16 -14.31 15.70
C GLN A 40 20.84 -13.03 16.47
N ALA A 41 19.81 -13.09 17.27
CA ALA A 41 19.49 -12.10 18.30
C ALA A 41 19.12 -12.80 19.59
N SER A 42 19.49 -12.21 20.71
CA SER A 42 19.11 -12.67 22.04
C SER A 42 18.74 -11.49 22.93
N ILE A 43 17.82 -11.72 23.86
CA ILE A 43 17.39 -10.67 24.78
C ILE A 43 17.52 -11.16 26.23
N SER A 44 17.88 -10.25 27.11
CA SER A 44 17.89 -10.49 28.55
C SER A 44 17.12 -9.41 29.29
N THR A 45 16.51 -9.77 30.41
CA THR A 45 15.83 -8.84 31.30
C THR A 45 16.78 -8.47 32.44
N ASN A 46 16.98 -7.16 32.67
CA ASN A 46 17.79 -6.62 33.77
C ASN A 46 16.99 -6.61 35.09
N ALA A 47 17.69 -6.43 36.21
CA ALA A 47 17.09 -6.41 37.55
C ALA A 47 16.04 -5.29 37.75
N ASP A 48 16.16 -4.18 37.02
CA ASP A 48 15.21 -3.05 37.02
C ASP A 48 14.02 -3.24 36.09
N GLY A 49 13.94 -4.40 35.41
CA GLY A 49 12.88 -4.71 34.44
C GLY A 49 13.07 -4.11 33.04
N SER A 50 14.21 -3.46 32.78
CA SER A 50 14.63 -3.07 31.43
C SER A 50 15.17 -4.29 30.66
N PHE A 51 15.36 -4.13 29.34
CA PHE A 51 15.83 -5.21 28.49
C PHE A 51 17.15 -4.84 27.80
N ARG A 52 17.95 -5.84 27.50
CA ARG A 52 19.11 -5.73 26.62
C ARG A 52 18.96 -6.70 25.46
N LEU A 53 18.79 -6.17 24.26
CA LEU A 53 18.77 -6.92 23.00
C LEU A 53 20.17 -6.91 22.40
N ALA A 54 20.76 -8.08 22.17
CA ALA A 54 21.98 -8.29 21.40
C ALA A 54 21.61 -8.89 20.04
N TYR A 55 22.15 -8.35 18.96
CA TYR A 55 21.93 -8.81 17.59
C TYR A 55 23.20 -8.56 16.77
N ASP A 56 23.28 -9.07 15.54
CA ASP A 56 24.51 -8.96 14.73
C ASP A 56 24.94 -7.51 14.47
N GLY A 57 23.99 -6.56 14.44
CA GLY A 57 24.28 -5.12 14.30
C GLY A 57 24.76 -4.42 15.58
N GLY A 58 24.79 -5.11 16.73
CA GLY A 58 25.21 -4.53 18.01
C GLY A 58 24.34 -4.90 19.20
N THR A 59 24.19 -3.95 20.12
CA THR A 59 23.34 -4.10 21.30
C THR A 59 22.42 -2.88 21.45
N ARG A 60 21.19 -3.12 21.92
CA ARG A 60 20.23 -2.07 22.24
C ARG A 60 19.71 -2.26 23.66
N ASP A 61 19.91 -1.26 24.50
CA ASP A 61 19.31 -1.18 25.84
C ASP A 61 17.92 -0.56 25.69
N ILE A 62 16.91 -1.21 26.25
CA ILE A 62 15.50 -0.84 26.10
C ILE A 62 14.94 -0.59 27.50
N ALA A 63 14.63 0.66 27.80
CA ALA A 63 14.06 1.06 29.07
C ALA A 63 12.64 0.51 29.28
N THR A 64 12.21 0.40 30.52
CA THR A 64 10.82 0.08 30.87
C THR A 64 9.86 1.13 30.28
N GLN A 65 8.72 0.66 29.80
CA GLN A 65 7.73 1.47 29.09
C GLN A 65 6.40 1.56 29.88
N PRO A 66 5.53 2.55 29.59
CA PRO A 66 4.24 2.71 30.25
C PRO A 66 3.32 1.49 30.10
N TRP A 67 3.24 0.93 28.88
CA TRP A 67 2.51 -0.32 28.64
C TRP A 67 3.44 -1.51 28.77
N LYS A 68 3.01 -2.53 29.47
CA LYS A 68 3.85 -3.71 29.76
C LYS A 68 3.11 -5.00 29.44
N THR A 69 3.85 -5.92 28.85
CA THR A 69 3.44 -7.33 28.83
C THR A 69 4.21 -8.11 29.87
N THR A 70 3.65 -9.19 30.35
CA THR A 70 4.31 -10.14 31.23
C THR A 70 4.01 -11.54 30.75
N THR A 71 4.87 -12.04 29.88
CA THR A 71 4.79 -13.37 29.31
C THR A 71 5.93 -14.27 29.79
N ALA A 72 6.03 -15.49 29.28
CA ALA A 72 7.22 -16.33 29.45
C ALA A 72 8.28 -16.07 28.37
N SER A 73 8.05 -15.11 27.46
CA SER A 73 8.97 -14.73 26.40
C SER A 73 9.56 -13.34 26.66
N PRO A 74 10.77 -13.22 27.20
CA PRO A 74 11.46 -11.95 27.31
C PRO A 74 11.60 -11.25 25.96
N LEU A 75 11.73 -12.02 24.87
CA LEU A 75 11.79 -11.45 23.51
C LEU A 75 10.51 -10.70 23.17
N PHE A 76 9.35 -11.32 23.34
CA PHE A 76 8.06 -10.70 23.09
C PHE A 76 7.85 -9.43 23.93
N ASP A 77 8.14 -9.52 25.24
CA ASP A 77 7.97 -8.41 26.18
C ASP A 77 8.94 -7.25 25.85
N GLY A 78 10.20 -7.55 25.54
CA GLY A 78 11.21 -6.53 25.22
C GLY A 78 11.03 -5.88 23.86
N LEU A 79 10.58 -6.61 22.84
CA LEU A 79 10.27 -6.03 21.53
C LEU A 79 9.04 -5.11 21.60
N PHE A 80 8.08 -5.39 22.47
CA PHE A 80 6.97 -4.46 22.73
C PHE A 80 7.44 -3.18 23.41
N ALA A 81 8.37 -3.30 24.36
CA ALA A 81 9.00 -2.12 24.95
C ALA A 81 9.84 -1.34 23.91
N MET A 82 10.53 -2.03 23.01
CA MET A 82 11.27 -1.41 21.91
C MET A 82 10.36 -0.60 20.97
N ALA A 83 9.19 -1.13 20.59
CA ALA A 83 8.26 -0.43 19.75
C ALA A 83 7.75 0.87 20.38
N GLN A 84 7.50 0.89 21.69
CA GLN A 84 7.15 2.11 22.42
C GLN A 84 8.31 3.12 22.50
N ALA A 85 9.54 2.64 22.64
CA ALA A 85 10.72 3.50 22.59
C ALA A 85 10.93 4.11 21.19
N ASP A 86 10.69 3.34 20.14
CA ASP A 86 10.70 3.82 18.75
C ASP A 86 9.62 4.90 18.53
N LEU A 87 8.39 4.69 19.01
CA LEU A 87 7.33 5.69 18.96
C LEU A 87 7.70 7.00 19.67
N ALA A 88 8.33 6.88 20.83
CA ALA A 88 8.79 8.05 21.57
C ALA A 88 9.86 8.85 20.81
N ALA A 89 10.73 8.15 20.07
CA ALA A 89 11.75 8.78 19.22
C ALA A 89 11.15 9.44 17.97
N ASP A 90 10.05 8.90 17.43
CA ASP A 90 9.33 9.47 16.29
C ASP A 90 8.33 10.58 16.69
N SER A 91 8.20 10.85 17.99
CA SER A 91 7.35 11.90 18.56
C SER A 91 8.10 13.24 18.61
N VAL A 92 7.77 14.16 17.70
CA VAL A 92 8.47 15.44 17.53
C VAL A 92 7.58 16.65 17.83
N LYS A 93 8.19 17.79 18.16
CA LYS A 93 7.50 19.07 18.37
C LYS A 93 7.31 19.86 17.08
N ALA A 94 8.21 19.66 16.13
CA ALA A 94 8.20 20.31 14.82
C ALA A 94 8.84 19.41 13.78
N ILE A 95 8.48 19.60 12.52
CA ILE A 95 9.17 19.02 11.37
C ILE A 95 10.04 20.06 10.69
N SER A 96 11.12 19.61 10.03
CA SER A 96 11.99 20.47 9.23
C SER A 96 12.55 19.66 8.06
N ASP A 97 12.31 20.13 6.86
CA ASP A 97 12.85 19.54 5.64
C ASP A 97 13.14 20.61 4.61
N PRO A 98 14.28 20.57 3.88
CA PRO A 98 14.63 21.56 2.85
C PRO A 98 13.59 21.72 1.74
N GLY A 99 12.84 20.67 1.44
CA GLY A 99 11.78 20.69 0.43
C GLY A 99 10.44 21.21 0.93
N PHE A 100 10.34 21.53 2.21
CA PHE A 100 9.12 22.02 2.84
C PHE A 100 9.44 23.28 3.66
N ASP A 101 8.79 24.40 3.35
CA ASP A 101 8.98 25.73 3.95
C ASP A 101 10.45 26.20 4.02
N HIS A 102 11.24 25.87 2.99
CA HIS A 102 12.69 26.17 2.88
C HIS A 102 13.52 25.68 4.07
N GLY A 103 13.11 24.58 4.70
CA GLY A 103 13.79 24.01 5.85
C GLY A 103 13.50 24.68 7.18
N GLN A 104 12.56 25.64 7.24
CA GLN A 104 12.15 26.25 8.51
C GLN A 104 11.37 25.25 9.35
N PRO A 105 11.60 25.18 10.67
CA PRO A 105 10.84 24.33 11.55
C PRO A 105 9.36 24.72 11.59
N ILE A 106 8.48 23.75 11.33
CA ILE A 106 7.03 23.92 11.42
C ILE A 106 6.53 23.16 12.63
N ALA A 107 6.01 23.89 13.60
CA ALA A 107 5.45 23.32 14.82
C ALA A 107 4.21 22.47 14.49
N CYS A 108 4.23 21.21 14.94
CA CYS A 108 3.11 20.29 14.69
C CYS A 108 2.77 19.42 15.92
N ASP A 109 3.71 19.19 16.85
CA ASP A 109 3.56 18.21 17.94
C ASP A 109 2.98 16.90 17.39
N CYS A 110 3.69 16.30 16.44
CA CYS A 110 3.23 15.22 15.58
C CYS A 110 4.18 14.03 15.60
N PHE A 111 3.82 12.96 14.88
CA PHE A 111 4.70 11.83 14.56
C PHE A 111 5.41 12.09 13.24
N VAL A 112 6.72 11.81 13.18
CA VAL A 112 7.44 11.65 11.92
C VAL A 112 7.30 10.23 11.42
N THR A 113 7.45 10.05 10.12
CA THR A 113 7.26 8.77 9.43
C THR A 113 8.32 7.73 9.77
N GLY A 114 9.53 8.16 10.13
CA GLY A 114 10.63 7.27 10.52
C GLY A 114 11.96 8.01 10.59
N GLU A 115 13.04 7.29 10.91
CA GLU A 115 14.37 7.91 11.09
C GLU A 115 14.89 8.58 9.82
N LYS A 116 14.69 7.95 8.66
CA LYS A 116 15.11 8.49 7.36
C LYS A 116 14.05 9.40 6.73
N TRP A 117 12.88 9.49 7.32
CA TRP A 117 11.72 10.21 6.79
C TRP A 117 11.16 11.21 7.81
N PRO A 118 11.80 12.40 7.95
CA PRO A 118 11.42 13.43 8.93
C PRO A 118 10.15 14.20 8.53
N PHE A 119 9.18 13.52 7.96
CA PHE A 119 7.91 14.05 7.46
C PHE A 119 6.72 13.47 8.20
N VAL A 120 5.55 14.08 8.02
CA VAL A 120 4.26 13.47 8.33
C VAL A 120 3.65 12.99 7.03
N TRP A 121 3.79 11.71 6.71
CA TRP A 121 3.14 11.15 5.53
C TRP A 121 1.77 10.59 5.86
N THR A 122 0.79 10.92 5.03
CA THR A 122 -0.63 10.61 5.27
C THR A 122 -0.88 9.11 5.33
N ARG A 123 -0.31 8.31 4.43
CA ARG A 123 -0.48 6.86 4.43
C ARG A 123 0.15 6.20 5.64
N ASP A 124 1.41 6.52 5.93
CA ASP A 124 2.16 5.97 7.06
C ASP A 124 1.48 6.25 8.38
N LEU A 125 1.08 7.51 8.60
CA LEU A 125 0.29 7.90 9.76
C LEU A 125 -1.02 7.12 9.84
N SER A 126 -1.76 7.03 8.74
CA SER A 126 -3.11 6.47 8.72
C SER A 126 -3.12 4.98 9.02
N PHE A 127 -2.26 4.21 8.37
CA PHE A 127 -2.12 2.79 8.63
C PHE A 127 -1.56 2.51 10.04
N SER A 128 -0.60 3.33 10.52
CA SER A 128 -0.07 3.19 11.89
C SER A 128 -1.14 3.39 12.94
N VAL A 129 -1.95 4.43 12.78
CA VAL A 129 -3.01 4.75 13.74
C VAL A 129 -4.11 3.70 13.69
N ASP A 130 -4.52 3.25 12.50
CA ASP A 130 -5.51 2.17 12.35
C ASP A 130 -5.02 0.87 12.99
N LEU A 131 -3.74 0.54 12.90
CA LEU A 131 -3.12 -0.63 13.55
C LEU A 131 -3.01 -0.52 15.08
N GLY A 132 -3.45 0.57 15.70
CA GLY A 132 -3.59 0.68 17.15
C GLY A 132 -2.80 1.80 17.81
N LEU A 133 -1.97 2.56 17.06
CA LEU A 133 -1.13 3.63 17.61
C LEU A 133 -1.96 4.72 18.29
N TRP A 134 -3.22 4.93 17.87
CA TRP A 134 -4.16 5.86 18.51
C TRP A 134 -4.38 5.64 20.02
N ARG A 135 -4.11 4.42 20.53
CA ARG A 135 -4.25 4.08 21.93
C ARG A 135 -3.10 4.61 22.80
N PHE A 136 -1.94 4.88 22.20
CA PHE A 136 -0.71 5.27 22.92
C PHE A 136 -0.55 6.78 23.06
N ASP A 137 -0.80 7.54 21.99
CA ASP A 137 -0.79 9.01 22.04
C ASP A 137 -1.89 9.58 21.10
N PRO A 138 -3.15 9.56 21.55
CA PRO A 138 -4.27 10.03 20.73
C PRO A 138 -4.20 11.52 20.41
N GLN A 139 -3.57 12.33 21.27
CA GLN A 139 -3.45 13.77 21.00
C GLN A 139 -2.47 14.06 19.88
N ARG A 140 -1.31 13.42 19.90
CA ARG A 140 -0.31 13.56 18.85
C ARG A 140 -0.82 12.99 17.52
N ALA A 141 -1.55 11.88 17.55
CA ALA A 141 -2.22 11.35 16.39
C ALA A 141 -3.21 12.38 15.78
N ARG A 142 -4.06 13.02 16.60
CA ARG A 142 -4.97 14.09 16.11
C ARG A 142 -4.20 15.27 15.49
N ASN A 143 -3.12 15.70 16.12
CA ASN A 143 -2.29 16.78 15.59
C ASN A 143 -1.70 16.42 14.23
N SER A 144 -1.16 15.19 14.10
CA SER A 144 -0.60 14.67 12.85
C SER A 144 -1.64 14.61 11.74
N PHE A 145 -2.85 14.11 12.03
CA PHE A 145 -3.95 14.10 11.07
C PHE A 145 -4.40 15.50 10.68
N ALA A 146 -4.51 16.42 11.66
CA ALA A 146 -4.88 17.80 11.38
C ALA A 146 -3.87 18.52 10.50
N PHE A 147 -2.58 18.17 10.62
CA PHE A 147 -1.50 18.69 9.79
C PHE A 147 -1.66 18.28 8.31
N LYS A 148 -2.35 17.18 8.02
CA LYS A 148 -2.57 16.64 6.67
C LYS A 148 -3.92 17.04 6.06
N VAL A 149 -4.59 18.03 6.60
CA VAL A 149 -5.85 18.57 6.05
C VAL A 149 -5.65 20.02 5.64
N SER A 150 -6.09 20.37 4.44
CA SER A 150 -5.89 21.70 3.86
C SER A 150 -7.19 22.29 3.33
N GLY A 151 -7.35 23.60 3.50
CA GLY A 151 -8.25 24.43 2.71
C GLY A 151 -7.65 24.74 1.33
N VAL A 152 -8.34 25.58 0.56
CA VAL A 152 -7.98 25.97 -0.79
C VAL A 152 -7.37 27.38 -0.81
N ARG A 153 -6.26 27.58 -1.52
CA ARG A 153 -5.58 28.88 -1.65
C ARG A 153 -6.02 29.68 -2.88
N GLN A 154 -6.65 29.02 -3.86
CA GLN A 154 -7.09 29.70 -5.07
C GLN A 154 -8.45 30.36 -4.88
N PRO A 155 -8.60 31.64 -5.17
CA PRO A 155 -9.90 32.31 -5.16
C PRO A 155 -10.89 31.61 -6.10
N GLY A 156 -12.11 31.37 -5.62
CA GLY A 156 -13.19 30.76 -6.41
C GLY A 156 -13.15 29.22 -6.51
N ALA A 157 -12.17 28.55 -5.92
CA ALA A 157 -12.14 27.08 -5.88
C ALA A 157 -13.07 26.47 -4.82
N GLY A 158 -13.82 27.32 -4.07
CA GLY A 158 -14.74 26.90 -3.01
C GLY A 158 -14.05 26.79 -1.64
N ASP A 159 -14.87 26.53 -0.61
CA ASP A 159 -14.43 26.43 0.79
C ASP A 159 -14.18 24.99 1.23
N GLY A 160 -13.76 24.12 0.30
CA GLY A 160 -13.54 22.70 0.56
C GLY A 160 -12.43 22.46 1.58
N THR A 161 -12.56 21.37 2.30
CA THR A 161 -11.57 20.85 3.24
C THR A 161 -11.11 19.47 2.75
N TYR A 162 -9.83 19.34 2.39
CA TYR A 162 -9.35 18.16 1.71
C TYR A 162 -8.14 17.55 2.41
N VAL A 163 -8.08 16.23 2.39
CA VAL A 163 -6.88 15.49 2.79
C VAL A 163 -5.81 15.68 1.71
N MET A 164 -4.59 15.97 2.16
CA MET A 164 -3.45 16.12 1.27
C MET A 164 -2.94 14.77 0.80
N GLN A 165 -2.62 14.73 -0.47
CA GLN A 165 -1.76 13.71 -1.05
C GLN A 165 -0.31 14.13 -0.84
N ASP A 166 0.51 13.22 -0.34
CA ASP A 166 1.94 13.48 -0.08
C ASP A 166 2.80 13.25 -1.31
N THR A 167 3.77 12.40 -1.18
CA THR A 167 4.58 11.89 -2.26
C THR A 167 3.77 10.93 -3.11
N GLY A 168 2.81 11.42 -3.81
CA GLY A 168 2.03 10.57 -4.69
C GLY A 168 2.91 9.96 -5.75
N SER A 169 2.73 8.68 -5.98
CA SER A 169 3.39 8.01 -7.07
C SER A 169 3.05 8.66 -8.37
N GLY A 170 4.05 9.22 -8.93
CA GLY A 170 3.97 9.61 -10.29
C GLY A 170 3.07 10.74 -10.65
N GLY A 171 2.77 11.58 -9.73
CA GLY A 171 2.00 12.76 -10.05
C GLY A 171 0.55 12.50 -10.40
N SER A 172 -0.06 11.49 -9.84
CA SER A 172 -1.37 10.98 -10.24
C SER A 172 -2.53 11.52 -9.44
N TRP A 173 -2.57 12.81 -9.12
CA TRP A 173 -3.81 13.39 -8.64
C TRP A 173 -4.88 13.35 -9.77
N PRO A 174 -6.15 13.04 -9.41
CA PRO A 174 -6.78 12.99 -8.08
C PRO A 174 -6.75 11.63 -7.38
N ILE A 175 -5.78 10.83 -7.53
CA ILE A 175 -5.81 9.37 -7.60
C ILE A 175 -4.98 8.67 -6.52
N SER A 176 -4.59 9.36 -5.44
CA SER A 176 -3.87 8.71 -4.35
C SER A 176 -4.81 8.14 -3.29
N THR A 177 -4.41 7.00 -2.76
CA THR A 177 -4.99 6.37 -1.57
C THR A 177 -4.97 7.25 -0.33
N ASP A 178 -4.02 8.17 -0.21
CA ASP A 178 -3.88 9.09 0.92
C ASP A 178 -5.20 9.74 1.30
N ARG A 179 -5.99 10.11 0.30
CA ARG A 179 -7.25 10.81 0.46
C ARG A 179 -8.30 10.03 1.25
N VAL A 180 -8.29 8.71 1.17
CA VAL A 180 -9.32 7.87 1.79
C VAL A 180 -8.82 7.06 2.97
N VAL A 181 -7.55 6.64 3.00
CA VAL A 181 -6.99 5.93 4.15
C VAL A 181 -6.93 6.82 5.39
N TRP A 182 -6.81 8.14 5.20
CA TRP A 182 -6.87 9.11 6.29
C TRP A 182 -8.12 8.92 7.16
N PHE A 183 -9.28 8.68 6.54
CA PHE A 183 -10.55 8.48 7.26
C PHE A 183 -10.57 7.15 8.02
N VAL A 184 -9.93 6.11 7.50
CA VAL A 184 -9.81 4.81 8.16
C VAL A 184 -8.96 4.92 9.43
N GLY A 185 -7.83 5.61 9.39
CA GLY A 185 -7.01 5.84 10.58
C GLY A 185 -7.64 6.83 11.56
N ALA A 186 -8.11 7.96 11.08
CA ALA A 186 -8.60 9.06 11.93
C ALA A 186 -9.93 8.75 12.65
N GLN A 187 -10.74 7.78 12.19
CA GLN A 187 -12.01 7.41 12.84
C GLN A 187 -11.86 7.01 14.31
N HIS A 188 -10.70 6.49 14.71
CA HIS A 188 -10.42 6.09 16.09
C HIS A 188 -10.29 7.26 17.07
N LEU A 189 -10.25 8.53 16.57
CA LEU A 189 -9.94 9.72 17.36
C LEU A 189 -11.15 10.64 17.54
N LEU A 190 -12.35 10.23 17.15
CA LEU A 190 -13.57 11.05 17.07
C LEU A 190 -14.23 11.35 18.41
N SER A 191 -13.62 10.94 19.53
CA SER A 191 -14.04 11.35 20.87
C SER A 191 -13.83 12.86 21.12
N ASP A 192 -12.91 13.50 20.42
CA ASP A 192 -12.75 14.96 20.42
C ASP A 192 -13.74 15.60 19.43
N ARG A 193 -14.62 16.49 19.95
CA ARG A 193 -15.72 17.09 19.16
C ARG A 193 -15.22 18.01 18.04
N ALA A 194 -14.15 18.76 18.27
CA ALA A 194 -13.61 19.68 17.28
C ALA A 194 -12.94 18.90 16.13
N PHE A 195 -12.21 17.85 16.48
CA PHE A 195 -11.63 16.94 15.49
C PHE A 195 -12.71 16.19 14.70
N ALA A 196 -13.76 15.70 15.37
CA ALA A 196 -14.89 15.02 14.73
C ALA A 196 -15.61 15.92 13.70
N ALA A 197 -15.86 17.20 14.03
CA ALA A 197 -16.48 18.13 13.10
C ALA A 197 -15.59 18.38 11.85
N ARG A 198 -14.29 18.50 12.04
CA ARG A 198 -13.33 18.63 10.92
C ARG A 198 -13.29 17.35 10.07
N TYR A 199 -13.30 16.19 10.71
CA TYR A 199 -13.35 14.89 10.07
C TYR A 199 -14.58 14.75 9.18
N ASP A 200 -15.78 15.05 9.71
CA ASP A 200 -17.04 14.92 8.97
C ASP A 200 -17.07 15.86 7.74
N LYS A 201 -16.60 17.10 7.90
CA LYS A 201 -16.47 18.03 6.76
C LYS A 201 -15.48 17.52 5.71
N ALA A 202 -14.30 17.08 6.12
CA ALA A 202 -13.30 16.56 5.19
C ALA A 202 -13.79 15.30 4.47
N LEU A 203 -14.54 14.43 5.17
CA LEU A 203 -15.11 13.21 4.58
C LEU A 203 -16.14 13.54 3.49
N ALA A 204 -17.08 14.43 3.79
CA ALA A 204 -18.09 14.87 2.82
C ALA A 204 -17.44 15.52 1.58
N ASP A 205 -16.54 16.48 1.80
CA ASP A 205 -15.86 17.21 0.73
C ASP A 205 -14.99 16.28 -0.14
N THR A 206 -14.25 15.35 0.48
CA THR A 206 -13.37 14.41 -0.24
C THR A 206 -14.18 13.42 -1.08
N LEU A 207 -15.24 12.81 -0.51
CA LEU A 207 -16.07 11.86 -1.26
C LEU A 207 -16.80 12.54 -2.42
N ALA A 208 -17.31 13.76 -2.22
CA ALA A 208 -17.93 14.52 -3.29
C ALA A 208 -16.93 14.84 -4.42
N GLN A 209 -15.72 15.24 -4.08
CA GLN A 209 -14.67 15.54 -5.05
C GLN A 209 -14.19 14.28 -5.78
N ASP A 210 -13.93 13.18 -5.07
CA ASP A 210 -13.48 11.94 -5.69
C ASP A 210 -14.55 11.33 -6.59
N ARG A 211 -15.83 11.55 -6.27
CA ARG A 211 -16.95 11.18 -7.15
C ARG A 211 -16.91 11.91 -8.48
N VAL A 212 -16.46 13.17 -8.51
CA VAL A 212 -16.31 13.96 -9.74
C VAL A 212 -15.05 13.62 -10.52
N TYR A 213 -13.92 13.45 -9.80
CA TYR A 213 -12.59 13.42 -10.42
C TYR A 213 -11.97 12.04 -10.58
N ALA A 214 -12.37 11.06 -9.77
CA ALA A 214 -11.80 9.72 -9.77
C ALA A 214 -12.78 8.61 -10.16
N PHE A 215 -14.09 8.80 -9.96
CA PHE A 215 -15.07 7.74 -10.16
C PHE A 215 -15.42 7.57 -11.64
N ASP A 216 -15.26 6.33 -12.13
CA ASP A 216 -15.74 5.90 -13.44
C ASP A 216 -17.12 5.25 -13.27
N SER A 217 -18.16 5.95 -13.73
CA SER A 217 -19.55 5.49 -13.59
C SER A 217 -19.87 4.24 -14.43
N ARG A 218 -19.15 4.02 -15.52
CA ARG A 218 -19.31 2.85 -16.40
C ARG A 218 -18.79 1.57 -15.76
N LEU A 219 -17.68 1.65 -15.07
CA LEU A 219 -17.06 0.52 -14.37
C LEU A 219 -17.57 0.38 -12.94
N GLY A 220 -18.03 1.47 -12.33
CA GLY A 220 -18.41 1.53 -10.92
C GLY A 220 -17.24 1.51 -9.97
N LEU A 221 -16.07 2.01 -10.40
CA LEU A 221 -14.79 1.99 -9.66
C LEU A 221 -14.17 3.38 -9.61
N TYR A 222 -13.34 3.60 -8.60
CA TYR A 222 -12.48 4.77 -8.51
C TYR A 222 -11.13 4.48 -9.17
N ARG A 223 -10.67 5.38 -10.05
CA ARG A 223 -9.33 5.35 -10.62
C ARG A 223 -8.31 5.62 -9.51
N GLY A 224 -7.12 5.09 -9.65
CA GLY A 224 -6.04 5.36 -8.72
C GLY A 224 -4.99 4.28 -8.64
N GLU A 225 -3.88 4.69 -8.07
CA GLU A 225 -2.75 3.83 -7.77
C GLU A 225 -3.03 2.90 -6.58
N THR A 226 -2.17 1.91 -6.41
CA THR A 226 -2.17 1.02 -5.24
C THR A 226 -1.78 1.77 -3.97
N SER A 227 -2.19 1.27 -2.81
CA SER A 227 -2.25 2.03 -1.56
C SER A 227 -0.93 2.50 -0.97
N PHE A 228 0.19 1.87 -1.30
CA PHE A 228 1.48 2.21 -0.68
C PHE A 228 2.64 2.12 -1.65
N LEU A 229 2.35 1.75 -2.89
CA LEU A 229 3.33 1.50 -3.93
C LEU A 229 3.64 2.81 -4.67
N ASP A 230 4.26 3.73 -3.97
CA ASP A 230 4.65 5.04 -4.45
C ASP A 230 5.86 5.02 -5.40
N TRP A 231 6.56 3.91 -5.45
CA TRP A 231 7.58 3.61 -6.46
C TRP A 231 6.96 2.73 -7.53
N ARG A 232 6.17 3.34 -8.38
CA ARG A 232 5.30 2.69 -9.37
C ARG A 232 5.99 1.66 -10.26
N GLU A 233 7.26 1.88 -10.59
CA GLU A 233 8.05 0.96 -11.41
C GLU A 233 8.24 -0.42 -10.79
N GLN A 234 8.01 -0.58 -9.50
CA GLN A 234 8.12 -1.87 -8.82
C GLN A 234 6.82 -2.67 -8.77
N THR A 235 5.70 -2.06 -9.11
CA THR A 235 4.37 -2.71 -9.10
C THR A 235 3.73 -2.72 -10.46
N TYR A 236 3.88 -1.61 -11.17
CA TYR A 236 3.40 -1.44 -12.53
C TYR A 236 4.49 -1.85 -13.53
N PRO A 237 4.15 -2.07 -14.82
CA PRO A 237 5.16 -2.33 -15.84
C PRO A 237 6.24 -1.25 -15.87
N ALA A 238 7.50 -1.63 -16.07
CA ALA A 238 8.65 -0.72 -16.03
C ALA A 238 8.51 0.49 -16.99
N TRP A 239 7.84 0.31 -18.13
CA TRP A 239 7.59 1.38 -19.09
C TRP A 239 6.69 2.51 -18.56
N THR A 240 5.94 2.30 -17.47
CA THR A 240 5.12 3.34 -16.84
C THR A 240 5.93 4.46 -16.19
N LYS A 241 7.24 4.28 -16.04
CA LYS A 241 8.17 5.38 -15.69
C LYS A 241 8.07 6.54 -16.67
N GLU A 242 7.81 6.22 -17.94
CA GLU A 242 7.72 7.18 -19.02
C GLU A 242 6.29 7.54 -19.39
N ASP A 243 5.30 6.74 -18.95
CA ASP A 243 3.87 6.98 -19.15
C ASP A 243 3.08 6.83 -17.83
N VAL A 244 3.23 7.81 -16.97
CA VAL A 244 2.49 7.83 -15.68
C VAL A 244 0.99 8.03 -15.84
N THR A 245 0.50 8.44 -17.01
CA THR A 245 -0.93 8.55 -17.26
C THR A 245 -1.62 7.19 -17.25
N PHE A 246 -0.89 6.12 -17.57
CA PHE A 246 -1.39 4.75 -17.43
C PHE A 246 -1.80 4.43 -15.99
N ILE A 247 -0.99 4.82 -15.00
CA ILE A 247 -1.32 4.65 -13.58
C ILE A 247 -2.55 5.48 -13.21
N ALA A 248 -2.58 6.73 -13.67
CA ALA A 248 -3.69 7.64 -13.42
C ALA A 248 -5.03 7.14 -13.99
N GLN A 249 -5.03 6.36 -15.05
CA GLN A 249 -6.24 5.77 -15.65
C GLN A 249 -6.56 4.36 -15.14
N SER A 250 -5.66 3.71 -14.41
CA SER A 250 -5.85 2.38 -13.84
C SER A 250 -6.77 2.38 -12.63
N PHE A 251 -7.17 1.19 -12.18
CA PHE A 251 -8.02 0.98 -11.01
C PHE A 251 -7.31 0.00 -10.09
N ALA A 252 -7.03 0.40 -8.85
CA ALA A 252 -6.37 -0.43 -7.86
C ALA A 252 -7.36 -1.02 -6.85
N LEU A 253 -7.12 -2.26 -6.43
CA LEU A 253 -7.93 -2.97 -5.44
C LEU A 253 -7.97 -2.22 -4.12
N SER A 254 -6.80 -1.97 -3.54
CA SER A 254 -6.66 -1.35 -2.22
C SER A 254 -7.31 0.02 -2.15
N THR A 255 -7.11 0.89 -3.15
CA THR A 255 -7.74 2.20 -3.24
C THR A 255 -9.26 2.11 -3.31
N ASN A 256 -9.81 1.16 -4.07
CA ASN A 256 -11.25 0.94 -4.13
C ASN A 256 -11.83 0.35 -2.84
N VAL A 257 -11.10 -0.56 -2.16
CA VAL A 257 -11.51 -1.07 -0.85
C VAL A 257 -11.52 0.03 0.21
N LEU A 258 -10.55 0.94 0.18
CA LEU A 258 -10.50 2.08 1.09
C LEU A 258 -11.62 3.11 0.80
N HIS A 259 -11.97 3.36 -0.46
CA HIS A 259 -13.17 4.13 -0.81
C HIS A 259 -14.45 3.47 -0.30
N TYR A 260 -14.54 2.13 -0.41
CA TYR A 260 -15.66 1.38 0.17
C TYR A 260 -15.76 1.58 1.68
N GLN A 261 -14.63 1.54 2.40
CA GLN A 261 -14.63 1.80 3.85
C GLN A 261 -15.02 3.24 4.17
N ALA A 262 -14.49 4.22 3.45
CA ALA A 262 -14.84 5.63 3.61
C ALA A 262 -16.33 5.89 3.38
N LEU A 263 -16.93 5.28 2.34
CA LEU A 263 -18.37 5.35 2.07
C LEU A 263 -19.20 4.71 3.19
N ARG A 264 -18.74 3.58 3.77
CA ARG A 264 -19.41 2.98 4.93
C ARG A 264 -19.36 3.87 6.17
N ILE A 265 -18.22 4.50 6.42
CA ILE A 265 -18.07 5.46 7.51
C ILE A 265 -19.00 6.65 7.28
N ALA A 266 -19.05 7.19 6.05
CA ALA A 266 -19.96 8.27 5.69
C ALA A 266 -21.43 7.89 5.90
N ALA A 267 -21.84 6.69 5.49
CA ALA A 267 -23.20 6.17 5.68
C ALA A 267 -23.63 6.10 7.16
N SER A 268 -22.68 5.89 8.08
CA SER A 268 -22.96 5.83 9.51
C SER A 268 -22.92 7.21 10.20
N ARG A 269 -22.27 8.22 9.59
CA ARG A 269 -21.94 9.48 10.25
C ARG A 269 -22.60 10.71 9.62
N LEU A 270 -22.67 10.74 8.28
CA LEU A 270 -23.15 11.91 7.54
C LEU A 270 -24.66 11.81 7.30
N HIS A 271 -25.36 12.92 7.46
CA HIS A 271 -26.82 13.03 7.28
C HIS A 271 -27.15 14.14 6.27
N ASP A 272 -26.39 14.20 5.17
CA ASP A 272 -26.44 15.26 4.15
C ASP A 272 -27.34 14.93 2.95
N GLY A 273 -28.12 13.84 3.03
CA GLY A 273 -29.02 13.40 1.98
C GLY A 273 -28.39 12.53 0.91
N ASN A 274 -27.08 12.25 0.97
CA ASN A 274 -26.41 11.35 0.02
C ASN A 274 -26.64 9.88 0.38
N ASP A 275 -26.82 9.03 -0.64
CA ASP A 275 -26.92 7.58 -0.47
C ASP A 275 -25.52 6.91 -0.43
N TYR A 276 -24.78 7.15 0.64
CA TYR A 276 -23.47 6.52 0.82
C TYR A 276 -23.55 5.00 1.00
N ALA A 277 -24.62 4.50 1.61
CA ALA A 277 -24.81 3.06 1.80
C ALA A 277 -25.02 2.34 0.46
N GLY A 278 -25.86 2.88 -0.42
CA GLY A 278 -26.05 2.37 -1.77
C GLY A 278 -24.79 2.46 -2.61
N GLN A 279 -24.04 3.57 -2.51
CA GLN A 279 -22.75 3.73 -3.19
C GLN A 279 -21.74 2.69 -2.73
N ALA A 280 -21.63 2.44 -1.41
CA ALA A 280 -20.75 1.41 -0.84
C ALA A 280 -21.14 0.00 -1.35
N ALA A 281 -22.42 -0.34 -1.37
CA ALA A 281 -22.90 -1.63 -1.85
C ALA A 281 -22.58 -1.82 -3.34
N ALA A 282 -22.80 -0.80 -4.17
CA ALA A 282 -22.48 -0.83 -5.60
C ALA A 282 -20.97 -0.98 -5.84
N LEU A 283 -20.14 -0.26 -5.09
CA LEU A 283 -18.68 -0.36 -5.19
C LEU A 283 -18.18 -1.75 -4.77
N LYS A 284 -18.67 -2.31 -3.67
CA LYS A 284 -18.36 -3.69 -3.27
C LYS A 284 -18.69 -4.70 -4.37
N ALA A 285 -19.86 -4.56 -5.00
CA ALA A 285 -20.27 -5.43 -6.11
C ALA A 285 -19.34 -5.26 -7.33
N ALA A 286 -18.91 -4.04 -7.66
CA ALA A 286 -17.97 -3.76 -8.74
C ALA A 286 -16.59 -4.35 -8.46
N ILE A 287 -16.05 -4.18 -7.26
CA ILE A 287 -14.78 -4.78 -6.83
C ILE A 287 -14.83 -6.30 -7.01
N ASN A 288 -15.85 -6.94 -6.47
CA ASN A 288 -16.01 -8.40 -6.53
C ASN A 288 -16.15 -8.95 -7.96
N ARG A 289 -16.69 -8.17 -8.88
CA ARG A 289 -16.85 -8.56 -10.28
C ARG A 289 -15.60 -8.32 -11.12
N ARG A 290 -14.87 -7.24 -10.87
CA ARG A 290 -13.82 -6.76 -11.76
C ARG A 290 -12.41 -7.22 -11.37
N PHE A 291 -12.13 -7.39 -10.07
CA PHE A 291 -10.79 -7.74 -9.60
C PHE A 291 -10.63 -9.24 -9.30
N TRP A 292 -11.71 -9.96 -9.05
CA TRP A 292 -11.62 -11.37 -8.67
C TRP A 292 -11.19 -12.25 -9.84
N ARG A 293 -10.19 -13.09 -9.60
CA ARG A 293 -9.71 -14.16 -10.50
C ARG A 293 -10.10 -15.51 -9.93
N ASP A 294 -11.06 -16.21 -10.57
CA ASP A 294 -11.49 -17.54 -10.12
C ASP A 294 -10.38 -18.59 -10.25
N ASP A 295 -9.57 -18.48 -11.31
CA ASP A 295 -8.43 -19.37 -11.59
C ASP A 295 -7.28 -19.18 -10.60
N ARG A 296 -7.18 -18.02 -9.95
CA ARG A 296 -6.18 -17.70 -8.92
C ARG A 296 -6.72 -17.78 -7.50
N GLY A 297 -8.03 -17.65 -7.31
CA GLY A 297 -8.69 -17.55 -6.02
C GLY A 297 -8.29 -16.29 -5.23
N MET A 298 -7.95 -15.20 -5.94
CA MET A 298 -7.49 -13.93 -5.37
C MET A 298 -8.02 -12.75 -6.19
N TYR A 299 -7.97 -11.55 -5.62
CA TYR A 299 -8.20 -10.31 -6.34
C TYR A 299 -6.87 -9.80 -6.91
N MET A 300 -6.88 -9.32 -8.16
CA MET A 300 -5.74 -8.63 -8.76
C MET A 300 -5.45 -7.32 -8.03
N SER A 301 -4.18 -6.93 -7.94
CA SER A 301 -3.76 -5.63 -7.36
C SER A 301 -4.38 -4.45 -8.10
N TYR A 302 -4.42 -4.52 -9.43
CA TYR A 302 -5.01 -3.50 -10.28
C TYR A 302 -5.44 -4.07 -11.64
N ILE A 303 -6.28 -3.29 -12.31
CA ILE A 303 -6.67 -3.49 -13.71
C ILE A 303 -6.46 -2.17 -14.46
N GLY A 304 -6.10 -2.22 -15.73
CA GLY A 304 -5.83 -1.02 -16.52
C GLY A 304 -5.83 -1.29 -18.02
N GLY A 305 -5.92 -0.23 -18.81
CA GLY A 305 -5.94 -0.32 -20.26
C GLY A 305 -6.48 0.95 -20.91
N ASP A 306 -6.36 1.03 -22.24
CA ASP A 306 -6.69 2.22 -23.02
C ASP A 306 -8.15 2.29 -23.45
N VAL A 307 -8.82 1.16 -23.67
CA VAL A 307 -10.23 1.05 -24.08
C VAL A 307 -11.06 0.40 -22.99
N GLU A 308 -10.72 -0.84 -22.64
CA GLU A 308 -11.27 -1.56 -21.49
C GLU A 308 -10.11 -2.02 -20.59
N PRO A 309 -10.31 -2.08 -19.27
CA PRO A 309 -9.28 -2.58 -18.37
C PRO A 309 -8.94 -4.05 -18.65
N ALA A 310 -7.67 -4.32 -18.92
CA ALA A 310 -7.14 -5.67 -18.98
C ALA A 310 -6.88 -6.23 -17.57
N PRO A 311 -6.92 -7.55 -17.38
CA PRO A 311 -6.46 -8.18 -16.16
C PRO A 311 -4.94 -8.15 -16.07
N PHE A 312 -4.40 -7.98 -14.85
CA PHE A 312 -2.97 -8.09 -14.56
C PHE A 312 -2.72 -9.23 -13.58
N ASP A 313 -1.80 -10.16 -13.93
CA ASP A 313 -1.44 -11.30 -13.06
C ASP A 313 -0.46 -10.82 -11.98
N THR A 314 -0.92 -9.96 -11.10
CA THR A 314 -0.17 -9.39 -9.98
C THR A 314 -1.09 -9.16 -8.77
N TYR A 315 -0.56 -9.44 -7.59
CA TYR A 315 -1.30 -9.48 -6.33
C TYR A 315 -0.51 -8.76 -5.26
N ASP A 316 -1.16 -8.00 -4.39
CA ASP A 316 -0.55 -7.40 -3.21
C ASP A 316 -1.29 -7.81 -1.93
N MET A 317 -0.52 -8.13 -0.91
CA MET A 317 -1.09 -8.61 0.36
C MET A 317 -1.89 -7.51 1.08
N LEU A 318 -1.53 -6.23 0.93
CA LEU A 318 -2.28 -5.16 1.58
C LEU A 318 -3.70 -5.05 1.01
N GLY A 319 -3.83 -5.01 -0.31
CA GLY A 319 -5.15 -4.96 -0.97
C GLY A 319 -6.01 -6.17 -0.63
N LEU A 320 -5.40 -7.36 -0.61
CA LEU A 320 -6.07 -8.60 -0.24
C LEU A 320 -6.50 -8.61 1.24
N ALA A 321 -5.63 -8.19 2.15
CA ALA A 321 -5.93 -8.11 3.58
C ALA A 321 -7.02 -7.08 3.88
N LEU A 322 -6.96 -5.91 3.26
CA LEU A 322 -8.01 -4.88 3.37
C LEU A 322 -9.36 -5.39 2.84
N ALA A 323 -9.38 -6.17 1.74
CA ALA A 323 -10.61 -6.75 1.21
C ALA A 323 -11.21 -7.80 2.17
N ILE A 324 -10.37 -8.58 2.87
CA ILE A 324 -10.82 -9.52 3.90
C ILE A 324 -11.33 -8.76 5.12
N ASP A 325 -10.56 -7.83 5.63
CA ASP A 325 -10.86 -7.11 6.87
C ASP A 325 -12.11 -6.24 6.76
N SER A 326 -12.29 -5.53 5.65
CA SER A 326 -13.49 -4.72 5.39
C SER A 326 -14.75 -5.54 5.11
N GLY A 327 -14.62 -6.85 4.83
CA GLY A 327 -15.71 -7.74 4.42
C GLY A 327 -16.12 -7.56 2.95
N VAL A 328 -15.28 -6.97 2.10
CA VAL A 328 -15.43 -7.03 0.64
C VAL A 328 -15.33 -8.49 0.18
N ALA A 329 -14.29 -9.20 0.65
CA ALA A 329 -14.22 -10.66 0.55
C ALA A 329 -15.09 -11.31 1.63
N ASP A 330 -15.93 -12.25 1.25
CA ASP A 330 -16.63 -13.09 2.20
C ASP A 330 -15.69 -14.15 2.82
N GLN A 331 -16.19 -14.92 3.80
CA GLN A 331 -15.38 -15.91 4.51
C GLN A 331 -14.78 -16.98 3.58
N ALA A 332 -15.50 -17.38 2.54
CA ALA A 332 -15.01 -18.39 1.59
C ALA A 332 -13.87 -17.84 0.73
N ARG A 333 -14.00 -16.59 0.24
CA ARG A 333 -12.95 -15.89 -0.48
C ARG A 333 -11.76 -15.57 0.42
N ALA A 334 -11.99 -15.18 1.66
CA ALA A 334 -10.92 -14.93 2.63
C ALA A 334 -10.00 -16.15 2.79
N LYS A 335 -10.60 -17.35 2.99
CA LYS A 335 -9.83 -18.60 3.07
C LYS A 335 -9.13 -18.96 1.76
N LYS A 336 -9.77 -18.73 0.60
CA LYS A 336 -9.13 -18.96 -0.71
C LYS A 336 -7.93 -18.03 -0.91
N ILE A 337 -8.05 -16.74 -0.57
CA ILE A 337 -6.97 -15.77 -0.69
C ILE A 337 -5.76 -16.24 0.13
N LEU A 338 -5.96 -16.52 1.41
CA LEU A 338 -4.87 -16.97 2.29
C LEU A 338 -4.24 -18.30 1.81
N ALA A 339 -5.04 -19.25 1.33
CA ALA A 339 -4.53 -20.52 0.80
C ALA A 339 -3.72 -20.37 -0.50
N ASN A 340 -3.98 -19.33 -1.29
CA ASN A 340 -3.37 -19.14 -2.62
C ASN A 340 -2.26 -18.08 -2.63
N TYR A 341 -2.26 -17.13 -1.71
CA TYR A 341 -1.15 -16.18 -1.59
C TYR A 341 0.07 -16.85 -0.96
N PRO A 342 1.26 -16.76 -1.57
CA PRO A 342 2.42 -17.49 -1.07
C PRO A 342 3.07 -16.81 0.14
N VAL A 343 3.77 -17.64 0.93
CA VAL A 343 4.57 -17.20 2.06
C VAL A 343 5.99 -17.78 1.98
N TRP A 344 6.96 -17.06 2.52
CA TRP A 344 8.36 -17.50 2.66
C TRP A 344 8.71 -17.70 4.13
N PRO A 345 9.78 -18.45 4.45
CA PRO A 345 10.19 -18.64 5.85
C PRO A 345 10.43 -17.34 6.61
N ALA A 346 10.89 -16.29 5.92
CA ALA A 346 11.12 -14.96 6.50
C ALA A 346 9.82 -14.17 6.73
N GLY A 347 8.78 -14.41 5.93
CA GLY A 347 7.51 -13.69 6.03
C GLY A 347 6.69 -13.74 4.73
N THR A 348 5.64 -12.96 4.70
CA THR A 348 4.76 -12.81 3.54
C THR A 348 5.23 -11.65 2.65
N PRO A 349 5.42 -11.86 1.34
CA PRO A 349 5.82 -10.78 0.43
C PRO A 349 4.71 -9.73 0.32
N VAL A 350 5.12 -8.48 0.13
CA VAL A 350 4.15 -7.39 -0.06
C VAL A 350 3.45 -7.47 -1.41
N ILE A 351 4.18 -7.87 -2.46
CA ILE A 351 3.63 -8.18 -3.78
C ILE A 351 4.02 -9.59 -4.21
N TRP A 352 3.26 -10.18 -5.11
CA TRP A 352 3.56 -11.46 -5.76
C TRP A 352 2.83 -11.53 -7.10
N PRO A 353 3.47 -12.10 -8.17
CA PRO A 353 4.88 -12.53 -8.26
C PRO A 353 5.84 -11.34 -8.32
N GLU A 354 7.12 -11.61 -7.96
CA GLU A 354 8.20 -10.63 -8.01
C GLU A 354 8.73 -10.41 -9.43
N ARG A 355 9.52 -9.34 -9.64
CA ARG A 355 10.12 -8.95 -10.93
C ARG A 355 11.63 -9.04 -10.86
N ARG A 356 12.28 -9.60 -11.93
CA ARG A 356 13.73 -9.79 -11.97
C ARG A 356 14.49 -8.51 -12.28
N ASP A 357 13.84 -7.58 -12.96
CA ASP A 357 14.41 -6.32 -13.46
C ASP A 357 14.21 -5.14 -12.51
N GLN A 358 13.66 -5.39 -11.32
CA GLN A 358 13.35 -4.34 -10.35
C GLN A 358 14.22 -4.46 -9.09
N PRO A 359 14.70 -3.32 -8.53
CA PRO A 359 15.41 -3.33 -7.26
C PRO A 359 14.54 -3.83 -6.10
N ILE A 360 15.18 -4.25 -5.02
CA ILE A 360 14.50 -4.71 -3.81
C ILE A 360 13.97 -3.48 -3.06
N TYR A 361 12.65 -3.33 -2.98
CA TYR A 361 11.97 -2.33 -2.13
C TYR A 361 10.52 -2.74 -1.86
N HIS A 362 9.58 -2.56 -2.81
CA HIS A 362 8.30 -3.29 -2.79
C HIS A 362 8.47 -4.68 -3.41
N ASN A 363 9.29 -4.78 -4.45
CA ASN A 363 9.70 -6.03 -5.07
C ASN A 363 10.61 -6.81 -4.13
N ARG A 364 10.40 -8.11 -3.99
CA ARG A 364 11.17 -9.02 -3.12
C ARG A 364 11.26 -8.56 -1.66
N SER A 365 10.16 -8.09 -1.09
CA SER A 365 10.22 -7.45 0.22
C SER A 365 9.06 -7.83 1.13
N ILE A 366 9.35 -7.85 2.42
CA ILE A 366 8.39 -7.94 3.51
C ILE A 366 8.22 -6.54 4.11
N TRP A 367 6.99 -6.08 4.23
CA TRP A 367 6.67 -4.81 4.87
C TRP A 367 5.88 -5.08 6.16
N PRO A 368 6.45 -4.78 7.33
CA PRO A 368 5.86 -5.15 8.62
C PRO A 368 4.42 -4.69 8.81
N PHE A 369 4.05 -3.48 8.35
CA PHE A 369 2.66 -3.04 8.47
C PHE A 369 1.69 -3.86 7.61
N VAL A 370 2.15 -4.34 6.44
CA VAL A 370 1.35 -5.23 5.58
C VAL A 370 1.20 -6.58 6.25
N SER A 371 2.26 -7.11 6.88
CA SER A 371 2.18 -8.33 7.72
C SER A 371 1.19 -8.17 8.87
N ALA A 372 1.07 -6.98 9.47
CA ALA A 372 0.06 -6.74 10.50
C ALA A 372 -1.38 -6.74 9.93
N TYR A 373 -1.60 -6.22 8.72
CA TYR A 373 -2.89 -6.37 8.04
C TYR A 373 -3.16 -7.82 7.63
N ALA A 374 -2.14 -8.56 7.18
CA ALA A 374 -2.24 -10.00 6.92
C ALA A 374 -2.62 -10.78 8.20
N LEU A 375 -2.05 -10.39 9.35
CA LEU A 375 -2.42 -10.93 10.66
C LEU A 375 -3.90 -10.67 10.99
N ARG A 376 -4.42 -9.46 10.77
CA ARG A 376 -5.85 -9.15 10.94
C ARG A 376 -6.71 -10.02 10.02
N ALA A 377 -6.34 -10.12 8.75
CA ALA A 377 -7.04 -10.97 7.78
C ALA A 377 -7.04 -12.44 8.19
N ALA A 378 -5.91 -12.96 8.67
CA ALA A 378 -5.78 -14.33 9.18
C ALA A 378 -6.64 -14.57 10.42
N ARG A 379 -6.69 -13.62 11.37
CA ARG A 379 -7.57 -13.67 12.55
C ARG A 379 -9.04 -13.66 12.13
N ARG A 380 -9.42 -12.87 11.14
CA ARG A 380 -10.80 -12.83 10.63
C ARG A 380 -11.20 -14.13 9.92
N ALA A 381 -10.25 -14.79 9.27
CA ALA A 381 -10.47 -16.06 8.59
C ALA A 381 -10.37 -17.30 9.50
N ASP A 382 -10.03 -17.14 10.80
CA ASP A 382 -9.71 -18.22 11.73
C ASP A 382 -8.63 -19.17 11.17
N ALA A 383 -7.50 -18.59 10.72
CA ALA A 383 -6.38 -19.29 10.08
C ALA A 383 -5.14 -19.33 11.00
N PRO A 384 -5.05 -20.23 11.98
CA PRO A 384 -4.01 -20.23 13.00
C PRO A 384 -2.59 -20.33 12.46
N ALA A 385 -2.33 -21.09 11.38
CA ALA A 385 -1.00 -21.16 10.79
C ALA A 385 -0.55 -19.80 10.22
N HIS A 386 -1.44 -19.04 9.58
CA HIS A 386 -1.15 -17.70 9.10
C HIS A 386 -0.96 -16.70 10.25
N ILE A 387 -1.80 -16.76 11.30
CA ILE A 387 -1.65 -15.92 12.50
C ILE A 387 -0.25 -16.13 13.11
N GLU A 388 0.16 -17.38 13.32
CA GLU A 388 1.46 -17.70 13.88
C GLU A 388 2.61 -17.26 12.97
N HIS A 389 2.48 -17.45 11.65
CA HIS A 389 3.48 -17.06 10.67
C HIS A 389 3.76 -15.56 10.71
N GLU A 390 2.72 -14.71 10.65
CA GLU A 390 2.88 -13.25 10.66
C GLU A 390 3.47 -12.75 12.01
N ILE A 391 3.02 -13.28 13.14
CA ILE A 391 3.55 -12.89 14.45
C ILE A 391 5.03 -13.24 14.55
N ARG A 392 5.44 -14.46 14.16
CA ARG A 392 6.85 -14.89 14.22
C ARG A 392 7.72 -14.11 13.25
N SER A 393 7.24 -13.82 12.04
CA SER A 393 7.94 -12.99 11.05
C SER A 393 8.23 -11.58 11.59
N LEU A 394 7.22 -10.92 12.18
CA LEU A 394 7.37 -9.59 12.78
C LEU A 394 8.35 -9.59 13.97
N MET A 395 8.24 -10.57 14.85
CA MET A 395 9.18 -10.73 15.98
C MET A 395 10.61 -10.95 15.50
N GLN A 396 10.81 -11.83 14.53
CA GLN A 396 12.12 -12.18 13.98
C GLN A 396 12.79 -10.98 13.32
N GLY A 397 12.07 -10.26 12.43
CA GLY A 397 12.59 -9.09 11.75
C GLY A 397 13.01 -7.99 12.72
N ALA A 398 12.16 -7.65 13.70
CA ALA A 398 12.45 -6.65 14.72
C ALA A 398 13.63 -7.05 15.62
N ALA A 399 13.73 -8.33 16.02
CA ALA A 399 14.84 -8.83 16.84
C ALA A 399 16.17 -8.78 16.09
N LEU A 400 16.22 -9.32 14.86
CA LEU A 400 17.47 -9.43 14.09
C LEU A 400 18.00 -8.09 13.58
N SER A 401 17.15 -7.05 13.51
CA SER A 401 17.55 -5.69 13.10
C SER A 401 17.72 -4.72 14.26
N GLY A 402 17.24 -5.05 15.45
CA GLY A 402 17.24 -4.18 16.62
C GLY A 402 16.34 -2.95 16.49
N SER A 403 15.41 -2.93 15.54
CA SER A 403 14.48 -1.82 15.28
C SER A 403 13.21 -2.29 14.51
N ASN A 404 12.17 -1.49 14.56
CA ASN A 404 11.00 -1.65 13.68
C ASN A 404 11.33 -1.02 12.32
N MET A 405 11.98 -1.81 11.46
CA MET A 405 12.44 -1.37 10.14
C MET A 405 11.27 -1.16 9.17
N GLU A 406 11.47 -0.30 8.19
CA GLU A 406 10.51 -0.04 7.11
C GLU A 406 10.13 -1.32 6.35
N ASN A 407 11.15 -2.09 5.97
CA ASN A 407 11.00 -3.32 5.19
C ASN A 407 12.20 -4.25 5.36
N PHE A 408 12.08 -5.47 4.82
CA PHE A 408 13.13 -6.49 4.80
C PHE A 408 13.14 -7.17 3.43
N GLU A 409 14.31 -7.64 2.99
CA GLU A 409 14.39 -8.52 1.82
C GLU A 409 13.68 -9.85 2.10
N LEU A 410 12.91 -10.34 1.13
CA LEU A 410 11.97 -11.45 1.29
C LEU A 410 12.60 -12.79 1.65
N VAL A 411 13.77 -13.11 1.07
CA VAL A 411 14.37 -14.45 1.22
C VAL A 411 15.25 -14.52 2.47
N SER A 412 16.03 -13.47 2.72
CA SER A 412 17.00 -13.43 3.80
C SER A 412 16.53 -12.68 5.05
N GLN A 413 15.47 -11.90 4.96
CA GLN A 413 15.01 -10.95 5.98
C GLN A 413 16.10 -9.95 6.41
N LYS A 414 17.05 -9.65 5.52
CA LYS A 414 18.05 -8.61 5.75
C LYS A 414 17.45 -7.23 5.47
N ILE A 415 18.00 -6.23 6.16
CA ILE A 415 17.65 -4.82 5.92
C ILE A 415 18.24 -4.30 4.62
N HIS A 416 19.26 -4.98 4.08
CA HIS A 416 19.88 -4.67 2.80
C HIS A 416 20.58 -5.90 2.21
N VAL A 417 20.46 -6.07 0.90
CA VAL A 417 21.19 -7.09 0.12
C VAL A 417 21.86 -6.37 -1.05
N ASP A 418 23.15 -6.70 -1.27
CA ASP A 418 23.97 -6.08 -2.31
C ASP A 418 23.94 -6.93 -3.58
N GLU A 419 23.24 -6.46 -4.61
CA GLU A 419 23.05 -7.10 -5.92
C GLU A 419 23.27 -6.08 -7.07
N GLY A 420 24.20 -5.13 -6.89
CA GLY A 420 24.49 -4.09 -7.86
C GLY A 420 23.29 -3.16 -8.09
N PRO A 421 22.83 -2.96 -9.33
CA PRO A 421 21.70 -2.09 -9.63
C PRO A 421 20.35 -2.54 -9.00
N LEU A 422 20.26 -3.80 -8.60
CA LEU A 422 19.07 -4.39 -7.99
C LEU A 422 19.16 -4.47 -6.46
N SER A 423 20.25 -3.96 -5.87
CA SER A 423 20.44 -3.90 -4.42
C SER A 423 19.25 -3.27 -3.70
N GLY A 424 19.00 -3.72 -2.50
CA GLY A 424 17.94 -3.20 -1.66
C GLY A 424 17.69 -4.01 -0.39
N PRO A 425 16.68 -3.64 0.40
CA PRO A 425 15.76 -2.52 0.21
C PRO A 425 16.46 -1.21 -0.15
N VAL A 426 15.89 -0.45 -1.09
CA VAL A 426 16.46 0.82 -1.56
C VAL A 426 16.54 1.84 -0.43
N VAL A 427 15.52 1.85 0.43
CA VAL A 427 15.51 2.53 1.71
C VAL A 427 15.16 1.51 2.78
N ASP A 428 15.80 1.59 3.90
CA ASP A 428 15.64 0.70 5.04
C ASP A 428 15.56 1.56 6.31
N SER A 429 14.50 2.37 6.43
CA SER A 429 14.35 3.31 7.54
C SER A 429 14.13 2.57 8.86
N PRO A 430 15.00 2.78 9.89
CA PRO A 430 14.70 2.35 11.24
C PRO A 430 13.49 3.13 11.81
N ARG A 431 12.84 2.56 12.82
CA ARG A 431 11.72 3.19 13.55
C ARG A 431 10.64 3.69 12.59
N GLN A 432 10.36 2.92 11.54
CA GLN A 432 9.31 3.30 10.60
C GLN A 432 7.96 3.27 11.30
N LEU A 433 7.22 4.38 11.28
CA LEU A 433 6.02 4.58 12.09
C LEU A 433 4.97 3.49 11.89
N TRP A 434 4.71 3.07 10.65
CA TRP A 434 3.75 1.98 10.39
C TRP A 434 4.24 0.62 10.84
N SER A 435 5.56 0.38 10.89
CA SER A 435 6.13 -0.85 11.45
C SER A 435 6.08 -0.85 12.98
N VAL A 436 6.25 0.33 13.59
CA VAL A 436 6.00 0.55 15.04
C VAL A 436 4.55 0.27 15.36
N GLY A 437 3.61 0.85 14.61
CA GLY A 437 2.16 0.59 14.73
C GLY A 437 1.83 -0.89 14.52
N ALA A 438 2.47 -1.54 13.55
CA ALA A 438 2.32 -2.97 13.29
C ALA A 438 2.68 -3.84 14.50
N TYR A 439 3.84 -3.57 15.13
CA TYR A 439 4.25 -4.34 16.30
C TYR A 439 3.34 -4.08 17.51
N MET A 440 2.92 -2.84 17.72
CA MET A 440 1.94 -2.51 18.76
C MET A 440 0.61 -3.21 18.54
N GLY A 441 0.10 -3.21 17.31
CA GLY A 441 -1.12 -3.92 16.92
C GLY A 441 -1.00 -5.42 17.07
N LEU A 442 0.15 -6.00 16.71
CA LEU A 442 0.46 -7.41 16.94
C LEU A 442 0.26 -7.79 18.42
N VAL A 443 0.79 -6.99 19.34
CA VAL A 443 0.68 -7.27 20.78
C VAL A 443 -0.74 -7.06 21.26
N VAL A 444 -1.30 -5.88 21.04
CA VAL A 444 -2.58 -5.44 21.64
C VAL A 444 -3.75 -6.21 21.03
N GLU A 445 -3.85 -6.22 19.72
CA GLU A 445 -4.94 -6.85 18.97
C GLU A 445 -4.61 -8.32 18.64
N GLY A 446 -3.41 -8.55 18.08
CA GLY A 446 -3.00 -9.87 17.59
C GLY A 446 -2.93 -10.93 18.67
N VAL A 447 -2.31 -10.66 19.82
CA VAL A 447 -2.12 -11.60 20.93
C VAL A 447 -3.17 -11.44 22.01
N PHE A 448 -3.35 -10.22 22.55
CA PHE A 448 -4.28 -9.99 23.65
C PHE A 448 -5.74 -9.82 23.20
N GLY A 449 -5.98 -9.65 21.90
CA GLY A 449 -7.31 -9.58 21.31
C GLY A 449 -8.12 -8.34 21.70
N LEU A 450 -7.47 -7.23 22.08
CA LEU A 450 -8.15 -5.98 22.37
C LEU A 450 -8.51 -5.29 21.06
N GLU A 451 -9.74 -5.48 20.63
CA GLU A 451 -10.29 -4.98 19.37
C GLU A 451 -10.55 -3.47 19.43
N PRO A 452 -10.68 -2.76 18.27
CA PRO A 452 -10.94 -1.32 18.24
C PRO A 452 -12.21 -0.85 18.96
N ASP A 453 -13.21 -1.72 19.11
CA ASP A 453 -14.46 -1.47 19.85
C ASP A 453 -14.36 -1.77 21.35
N ASP A 454 -13.14 -1.96 21.87
CA ASP A 454 -12.83 -2.35 23.25
C ASP A 454 -13.32 -3.76 23.68
N THR A 455 -13.83 -4.56 22.77
CA THR A 455 -14.05 -5.99 23.05
C THR A 455 -12.71 -6.72 23.15
N ILE A 456 -12.71 -7.87 23.87
CA ILE A 456 -11.50 -8.70 23.99
C ILE A 456 -11.83 -10.08 23.42
N ALA A 457 -11.21 -10.39 22.29
CA ALA A 457 -11.44 -11.59 21.51
C ALA A 457 -10.11 -12.22 21.03
N PRO A 458 -9.29 -12.77 21.95
CA PRO A 458 -8.03 -13.40 21.57
C PRO A 458 -8.26 -14.59 20.64
N LYS A 459 -7.39 -14.70 19.64
CA LYS A 459 -7.27 -15.82 18.71
C LYS A 459 -5.80 -16.22 18.64
N LEU A 460 -5.36 -17.02 19.64
CA LEU A 460 -3.96 -17.32 19.81
C LEU A 460 -3.64 -18.74 19.32
N PRO A 461 -2.78 -18.92 18.30
CA PRO A 461 -2.32 -20.24 17.87
C PRO A 461 -1.69 -21.02 19.02
N VAL A 462 -1.99 -22.32 19.10
CA VAL A 462 -1.49 -23.18 20.20
C VAL A 462 0.04 -23.25 20.21
N GLY A 463 0.70 -23.24 19.04
CA GLY A 463 2.16 -23.20 18.94
C GLY A 463 2.75 -21.97 19.64
N LEU A 464 2.28 -20.78 19.28
CA LEU A 464 2.69 -19.51 19.87
C LEU A 464 2.33 -19.43 21.37
N ALA A 465 1.14 -19.93 21.76
CA ALA A 465 0.70 -19.94 23.16
C ALA A 465 1.65 -20.69 24.06
N ARG A 466 2.22 -21.81 23.61
CA ARG A 466 3.23 -22.58 24.38
C ARG A 466 4.47 -21.75 24.69
N ASP A 467 4.91 -20.90 23.76
CA ASP A 467 6.06 -20.02 23.98
C ASP A 467 5.73 -18.88 24.94
N LEU A 468 4.56 -18.23 24.74
CA LEU A 468 4.16 -17.08 25.55
C LEU A 468 3.77 -17.46 26.99
N PHE A 469 3.11 -18.59 27.20
CA PHE A 469 2.77 -19.04 28.54
C PHE A 469 3.93 -19.75 29.26
N GLY A 470 4.68 -20.60 28.56
CA GLY A 470 5.67 -21.45 29.21
C GLY A 470 5.06 -22.20 30.42
N ASP A 471 5.66 -21.99 31.58
CA ASP A 471 5.18 -22.54 32.86
C ASP A 471 4.21 -21.60 33.61
N LYS A 472 3.95 -20.40 33.06
CA LYS A 472 3.01 -19.44 33.67
C LYS A 472 1.56 -19.87 33.47
N GLU A 473 0.76 -19.67 34.51
CA GLU A 473 -0.70 -19.91 34.47
C GLU A 473 -1.46 -18.78 33.77
N SER A 474 -0.83 -17.61 33.60
CA SER A 474 -1.42 -16.46 32.91
C SER A 474 -0.35 -15.56 32.32
N ILE A 475 -0.76 -14.82 31.25
CA ILE A 475 0.01 -13.73 30.67
C ILE A 475 -0.81 -12.44 30.74
N THR A 476 -0.15 -11.29 30.81
CA THR A 476 -0.83 -10.01 31.04
C THR A 476 -0.38 -8.93 30.06
N LEU A 477 -1.34 -8.07 29.70
CA LEU A 477 -1.10 -6.74 29.14
C LEU A 477 -1.59 -5.68 30.14
N ASP A 478 -0.69 -4.82 30.59
CA ASP A 478 -0.98 -3.71 31.50
C ASP A 478 -0.78 -2.38 30.77
N THR A 479 -1.83 -1.59 30.66
CA THR A 479 -1.82 -0.29 29.97
C THR A 479 -1.63 0.89 30.95
N GLY A 480 -1.42 0.59 32.24
CA GLY A 480 -1.43 1.58 33.31
C GLY A 480 -2.84 1.95 33.81
N THR A 481 -3.86 1.92 32.95
CA THR A 481 -5.26 2.20 33.29
C THR A 481 -6.13 0.96 33.24
N ARG A 482 -5.74 -0.04 32.47
CA ARG A 482 -6.46 -1.32 32.28
C ARG A 482 -5.46 -2.46 32.27
N ARG A 483 -5.86 -3.58 32.86
CA ARG A 483 -5.10 -4.82 32.86
C ARG A 483 -5.91 -5.93 32.21
N ILE A 484 -5.35 -6.60 31.19
CA ILE A 484 -5.92 -7.78 30.54
C ILE A 484 -5.10 -8.99 30.95
N VAL A 485 -5.76 -10.02 31.46
CA VAL A 485 -5.13 -11.26 31.92
C VAL A 485 -5.69 -12.41 31.11
N LEU A 486 -4.84 -13.06 30.34
CA LEU A 486 -5.20 -14.30 29.65
C LEU A 486 -4.76 -15.48 30.50
N HIS A 487 -5.72 -16.30 30.91
CA HIS A 487 -5.46 -17.52 31.71
C HIS A 487 -5.28 -18.71 30.79
N LYS A 488 -4.21 -19.46 31.03
CA LYS A 488 -3.84 -20.68 30.32
C LYS A 488 -4.96 -21.74 30.48
N PRO A 489 -5.37 -22.44 29.41
CA PRO A 489 -6.31 -23.54 29.53
C PRO A 489 -5.64 -24.77 30.14
N ASN A 490 -6.41 -25.63 30.81
CA ASN A 490 -5.92 -26.88 31.40
C ASN A 490 -5.37 -27.87 30.34
N GLY A 491 -5.86 -27.81 29.12
CA GLY A 491 -5.38 -28.59 27.96
C GLY A 491 -5.18 -27.70 26.74
N MET A 492 -4.24 -28.06 25.89
CA MET A 492 -3.93 -27.36 24.62
C MET A 492 -4.10 -28.31 23.41
N GLU A 493 -5.12 -29.16 23.47
CA GLU A 493 -5.50 -29.99 22.33
C GLU A 493 -6.32 -29.17 21.33
N GLY A 494 -5.81 -29.04 20.12
CA GLY A 494 -6.36 -28.19 19.06
C GLY A 494 -5.29 -27.34 18.40
N ASN A 495 -5.72 -26.35 17.62
CA ASN A 495 -4.80 -25.45 16.91
C ASN A 495 -5.00 -23.96 17.23
N LEU A 496 -6.07 -23.60 17.94
CA LEU A 496 -6.40 -22.21 18.28
C LEU A 496 -6.94 -22.11 19.72
N LEU A 497 -6.45 -21.12 20.47
CA LEU A 497 -7.01 -20.73 21.75
C LEU A 497 -7.96 -19.54 21.54
N VAL A 498 -9.15 -19.64 22.11
CA VAL A 498 -10.20 -18.61 22.08
C VAL A 498 -10.77 -18.38 23.47
N THR A 499 -11.52 -17.31 23.65
CA THR A 499 -12.21 -17.03 24.92
C THR A 499 -13.18 -18.15 25.27
N ASP A 500 -13.08 -18.71 26.49
CA ASP A 500 -14.08 -19.58 27.12
C ASP A 500 -15.02 -18.76 27.99
N ARG A 501 -14.45 -17.98 28.92
CA ARG A 501 -15.21 -17.10 29.82
C ARG A 501 -14.46 -15.84 30.12
N ARG A 502 -15.19 -14.78 30.52
CA ARG A 502 -14.65 -13.46 30.86
C ARG A 502 -15.18 -13.00 32.22
N LYS A 503 -14.33 -12.33 32.99
CA LYS A 503 -14.71 -11.63 34.21
C LYS A 503 -14.07 -10.24 34.25
N ILE A 504 -14.83 -9.22 34.59
CA ILE A 504 -14.33 -7.86 34.76
C ILE A 504 -14.38 -7.53 36.26
N SER A 505 -13.26 -7.05 36.80
CA SER A 505 -13.10 -6.69 38.20
C SER A 505 -12.32 -5.35 38.28
N GLY A 506 -13.04 -4.23 38.41
CA GLY A 506 -12.42 -2.89 38.30
C GLY A 506 -11.74 -2.67 36.96
N SER A 507 -10.46 -2.31 36.96
CA SER A 507 -9.67 -2.12 35.74
C SER A 507 -9.12 -3.42 35.14
N THR A 508 -9.31 -4.56 35.81
CA THR A 508 -8.81 -5.85 35.34
C THR A 508 -9.90 -6.65 34.60
N THR A 509 -9.53 -7.16 33.45
CA THR A 509 -10.35 -8.09 32.66
C THR A 509 -9.62 -9.44 32.56
N ASP A 510 -10.18 -10.43 33.23
CA ASP A 510 -9.72 -11.82 33.18
C ASP A 510 -10.41 -12.58 32.04
N ILE A 511 -9.64 -13.24 31.20
CA ILE A 511 -10.07 -14.06 30.07
C ILE A 511 -9.51 -15.46 30.26
N TRP A 512 -10.38 -16.45 30.52
CA TRP A 512 -9.98 -17.85 30.49
C TRP A 512 -10.10 -18.38 29.09
N LEU A 513 -9.01 -18.96 28.62
CA LEU A 513 -8.92 -19.50 27.26
C LEU A 513 -9.36 -20.98 27.25
N LYS A 514 -9.84 -21.43 26.11
CA LYS A 514 -10.00 -22.83 25.75
C LYS A 514 -9.38 -23.12 24.40
N ALA A 515 -8.84 -24.33 24.27
CA ALA A 515 -8.37 -24.82 22.98
C ALA A 515 -9.56 -25.28 22.13
N THR A 516 -9.47 -24.99 20.83
CA THR A 516 -10.44 -25.46 19.84
C THR A 516 -9.68 -25.91 18.58
N THR A 517 -10.31 -26.78 17.79
CA THR A 517 -9.79 -27.17 16.48
C THR A 517 -10.62 -26.49 15.41
N VAL A 518 -10.00 -25.62 14.66
CA VAL A 518 -10.58 -25.04 13.46
C VAL A 518 -9.95 -25.68 12.22
N THR A 519 -10.70 -25.71 11.11
CA THR A 519 -10.12 -26.12 9.82
C THR A 519 -9.12 -25.06 9.40
N ASP A 520 -7.86 -25.42 9.48
CA ASP A 520 -6.77 -24.49 9.14
C ASP A 520 -6.68 -24.22 7.64
N VAL A 521 -6.14 -23.09 7.30
CA VAL A 521 -5.83 -22.67 5.93
C VAL A 521 -4.35 -22.96 5.72
N PRO A 522 -3.96 -23.80 4.72
CA PRO A 522 -2.57 -24.16 4.53
C PRO A 522 -1.74 -22.96 4.06
N LEU A 523 -0.50 -22.86 4.55
CA LEU A 523 0.50 -21.93 4.04
C LEU A 523 1.03 -22.43 2.69
N ARG A 524 0.95 -21.61 1.65
CA ARG A 524 1.50 -21.92 0.32
C ARG A 524 2.99 -21.58 0.28
N LYS A 525 3.87 -22.59 0.28
CA LYS A 525 5.34 -22.44 0.37
C LYS A 525 6.09 -22.80 -0.92
N ASP A 526 5.40 -23.22 -1.96
CA ASP A 526 5.95 -23.80 -3.19
C ASP A 526 5.71 -22.92 -4.43
N ALA A 527 5.32 -21.66 -4.24
CA ALA A 527 5.09 -20.75 -5.34
C ALA A 527 6.40 -20.30 -6.00
N PRO A 528 6.42 -20.13 -7.34
CA PRO A 528 7.54 -19.49 -8.01
C PRO A 528 7.68 -18.05 -7.52
N LEU A 529 8.94 -17.62 -7.31
CA LEU A 529 9.24 -16.28 -6.84
C LEU A 529 8.95 -15.24 -7.93
N TYR A 530 9.43 -15.48 -9.14
CA TYR A 530 9.40 -14.52 -10.25
C TYR A 530 8.38 -14.87 -11.33
N ALA A 531 7.69 -13.85 -11.84
CA ALA A 531 6.99 -13.92 -13.12
C ALA A 531 7.97 -13.76 -14.30
N PRO A 532 7.54 -14.08 -15.53
CA PRO A 532 8.25 -13.67 -16.73
C PRO A 532 8.33 -12.14 -16.83
N ASP A 533 9.37 -11.66 -17.52
CA ASP A 533 9.53 -10.23 -17.78
C ASP A 533 8.48 -9.74 -18.79
N ALA A 534 8.02 -8.50 -18.63
CA ALA A 534 7.08 -7.89 -19.57
C ALA A 534 7.74 -7.73 -20.95
N PRO A 535 7.06 -8.10 -22.06
CA PRO A 535 7.63 -7.93 -23.39
C PRO A 535 7.59 -6.45 -23.82
N ASP A 536 8.37 -6.15 -24.85
CA ASP A 536 8.31 -4.87 -25.56
C ASP A 536 6.96 -4.67 -26.26
N ALA A 537 6.70 -3.42 -26.71
CA ALA A 537 5.50 -3.10 -27.48
C ALA A 537 5.35 -4.03 -28.71
N PRO A 538 4.14 -4.52 -29.01
CA PRO A 538 3.95 -5.49 -30.06
C PRO A 538 4.27 -4.93 -31.44
N GLU A 539 5.01 -5.71 -32.24
CA GLU A 539 5.20 -5.43 -33.66
C GLU A 539 3.93 -5.76 -34.43
N VAL A 540 3.46 -4.80 -35.24
CA VAL A 540 2.26 -4.94 -36.06
C VAL A 540 2.61 -4.68 -37.51
N THR A 541 2.27 -5.61 -38.38
CA THR A 541 2.50 -5.54 -39.83
C THR A 541 1.17 -5.49 -40.57
N ASP A 542 0.98 -4.47 -41.41
CA ASP A 542 -0.14 -4.38 -42.33
C ASP A 542 -0.04 -5.43 -43.43
N LYS A 543 -1.10 -6.18 -43.65
CA LYS A 543 -1.24 -7.23 -44.68
C LYS A 543 -2.25 -6.87 -45.77
N GLY A 544 -2.58 -5.59 -45.92
CA GLY A 544 -3.49 -5.10 -46.98
C GLY A 544 -4.97 -5.45 -46.70
N GLY A 545 -5.49 -5.10 -45.55
CA GLY A 545 -6.87 -5.32 -45.10
C GLY A 545 -6.98 -5.97 -43.72
N SER A 546 -5.84 -6.34 -43.16
CA SER A 546 -5.70 -6.82 -41.79
C SER A 546 -4.33 -6.51 -41.25
N ASP A 547 -4.24 -6.40 -39.93
CA ASP A 547 -3.00 -6.24 -39.18
C ASP A 547 -2.57 -7.55 -38.56
N SER A 548 -1.30 -7.93 -38.72
CA SER A 548 -0.71 -9.13 -38.10
C SER A 548 0.17 -8.71 -36.93
N VAL A 549 -0.15 -9.22 -35.75
CA VAL A 549 0.62 -8.97 -34.52
C VAL A 549 1.64 -10.09 -34.33
N LEU A 550 2.92 -9.76 -34.25
CA LEU A 550 3.98 -10.71 -33.96
C LEU A 550 4.03 -10.97 -32.44
N LEU A 551 3.98 -12.25 -32.06
CA LEU A 551 4.09 -12.66 -30.65
C LEU A 551 5.46 -13.27 -30.35
N PRO A 552 6.07 -12.95 -29.20
CA PRO A 552 7.24 -13.69 -28.70
C PRO A 552 6.84 -15.11 -28.27
N PRO A 553 7.81 -16.02 -28.05
CA PRO A 553 7.53 -17.34 -27.47
C PRO A 553 6.76 -17.22 -26.15
N GLY A 554 5.68 -17.99 -25.99
CA GLY A 554 4.77 -17.88 -24.84
C GLY A 554 3.88 -16.64 -24.83
N GLY A 555 3.91 -15.84 -25.90
CA GLY A 555 3.18 -14.59 -26.02
C GLY A 555 1.67 -14.78 -26.05
N VAL A 556 0.97 -13.94 -25.30
CA VAL A 556 -0.50 -13.86 -25.23
C VAL A 556 -0.94 -12.48 -25.67
N LEU A 557 -1.81 -12.43 -26.68
CA LEU A 557 -2.36 -11.17 -27.21
C LEU A 557 -3.60 -10.76 -26.46
N TYR A 558 -3.66 -9.48 -26.12
CA TYR A 558 -4.86 -8.80 -25.66
C TYR A 558 -5.26 -7.73 -26.65
N VAL A 559 -6.55 -7.66 -26.96
CA VAL A 559 -7.18 -6.63 -27.81
C VAL A 559 -8.27 -5.94 -27.01
N ASN A 560 -8.15 -4.64 -26.82
CA ASN A 560 -9.09 -3.85 -26.01
C ASN A 560 -9.32 -4.47 -24.62
N GLY A 561 -8.25 -4.92 -23.96
CA GLY A 561 -8.30 -5.51 -22.61
C GLY A 561 -8.78 -6.97 -22.55
N VAL A 562 -9.12 -7.60 -23.67
CA VAL A 562 -9.61 -8.98 -23.72
C VAL A 562 -8.61 -9.89 -24.41
N ARG A 563 -8.33 -11.05 -23.82
CA ARG A 563 -7.44 -12.07 -24.39
C ARG A 563 -7.93 -12.51 -25.75
N ALA A 564 -7.12 -12.34 -26.78
CA ALA A 564 -7.46 -12.66 -28.15
C ALA A 564 -7.01 -14.10 -28.51
N LYS A 565 -7.78 -14.75 -29.42
CA LYS A 565 -7.46 -16.07 -29.93
C LYS A 565 -6.65 -16.03 -31.24
N ALA A 566 -6.77 -14.91 -31.97
CA ALA A 566 -6.13 -14.73 -33.27
C ALA A 566 -5.15 -13.55 -33.22
N THR A 567 -4.03 -13.69 -33.91
CA THR A 567 -2.99 -12.67 -34.06
C THR A 567 -3.16 -11.80 -35.30
N THR A 568 -4.13 -12.15 -36.16
CA THR A 568 -4.50 -11.34 -37.33
C THR A 568 -5.83 -10.63 -37.04
N LEU A 569 -5.81 -9.31 -37.11
CA LEU A 569 -6.91 -8.43 -36.79
C LEU A 569 -7.43 -7.76 -38.08
N PRO A 570 -8.70 -7.83 -38.42
CA PRO A 570 -9.23 -7.10 -39.56
C PRO A 570 -9.10 -5.60 -39.34
N HIS A 571 -8.83 -4.81 -40.39
CA HIS A 571 -8.82 -3.37 -40.31
C HIS A 571 -10.20 -2.86 -39.86
N ARG A 572 -10.22 -1.93 -38.92
CA ARG A 572 -11.41 -1.25 -38.41
C ARG A 572 -11.14 0.22 -38.22
N ASP A 573 -12.16 1.04 -38.41
CA ASP A 573 -12.09 2.46 -38.08
C ASP A 573 -12.07 2.67 -36.55
N THR A 574 -12.72 1.78 -35.80
CA THR A 574 -12.74 1.82 -34.33
C THR A 574 -11.45 1.27 -33.73
N ALA A 575 -11.13 1.73 -32.53
CA ALA A 575 -9.93 1.36 -31.79
C ALA A 575 -9.77 -0.16 -31.60
N GLN A 576 -8.60 -0.67 -31.95
CA GLN A 576 -8.10 -1.98 -31.60
C GLN A 576 -6.78 -1.80 -30.88
N CYS A 577 -6.81 -1.59 -29.56
CA CYS A 577 -5.62 -1.38 -28.75
C CYS A 577 -5.05 -2.73 -28.33
N VAL A 578 -3.84 -3.05 -28.78
CA VAL A 578 -3.18 -4.34 -28.57
C VAL A 578 -2.06 -4.21 -27.54
N SER A 579 -1.99 -5.17 -26.64
CA SER A 579 -0.87 -5.40 -25.73
C SER A 579 -0.56 -6.90 -25.66
N VAL A 580 0.65 -7.24 -25.27
CA VAL A 580 1.13 -8.62 -25.20
C VAL A 580 1.67 -8.90 -23.80
N THR A 581 1.44 -10.13 -23.31
CA THR A 581 2.07 -10.69 -22.12
C THR A 581 2.82 -11.95 -22.50
N ILE A 582 3.64 -12.50 -21.60
CA ILE A 582 4.32 -13.79 -21.73
C ILE A 582 3.81 -14.71 -20.63
N GLU A 583 3.42 -15.94 -21.00
CA GLU A 583 2.97 -16.97 -20.07
C GLU A 583 4.05 -18.04 -19.93
N GLU A 584 4.58 -18.22 -18.72
CA GLU A 584 5.59 -19.23 -18.39
C GLU A 584 5.33 -19.84 -17.01
N ARG A 585 5.38 -21.17 -16.90
CA ARG A 585 5.20 -21.93 -15.63
C ARG A 585 3.94 -21.55 -14.85
N GLY A 586 2.87 -21.24 -15.58
CA GLY A 586 1.58 -20.89 -14.98
C GLY A 586 1.49 -19.48 -14.41
N LEU A 587 2.49 -18.64 -14.64
CA LEU A 587 2.45 -17.20 -14.35
C LEU A 587 2.45 -16.39 -15.65
N GLU A 588 1.81 -15.24 -15.63
CA GLU A 588 1.74 -14.29 -16.72
C GLU A 588 2.54 -13.04 -16.39
N SER A 589 3.28 -12.52 -17.36
CA SER A 589 4.01 -11.25 -17.19
C SER A 589 3.04 -10.06 -17.06
N LEU A 590 3.56 -8.91 -16.67
CA LEU A 590 2.84 -7.65 -16.88
C LEU A 590 2.73 -7.36 -18.38
N HIS A 591 1.76 -6.51 -18.76
CA HIS A 591 1.53 -6.16 -20.15
C HIS A 591 2.65 -5.29 -20.73
N SER A 592 2.93 -5.47 -22.01
CA SER A 592 3.70 -4.54 -22.83
C SER A 592 3.06 -3.16 -22.88
N PRO A 593 3.77 -2.12 -23.35
CA PRO A 593 3.13 -0.89 -23.81
C PRO A 593 2.04 -1.21 -24.83
N THR A 594 0.93 -0.47 -24.77
CA THR A 594 -0.21 -0.65 -25.68
C THR A 594 0.06 0.03 -27.02
N ARG A 595 -0.32 -0.62 -28.13
CA ARG A 595 -0.37 -0.03 -29.46
C ARG A 595 -1.81 -0.03 -29.97
N CYS A 596 -2.35 1.18 -30.20
CA CYS A 596 -3.72 1.31 -30.72
C CYS A 596 -3.72 1.45 -32.26
N LEU A 597 -4.56 0.66 -32.91
CA LEU A 597 -4.87 0.63 -34.32
C LEU A 597 -6.28 1.21 -34.51
N GLY A 598 -6.56 1.74 -35.69
CA GLY A 598 -7.83 2.38 -36.04
C GLY A 598 -7.65 3.79 -36.56
N THR A 599 -8.74 4.46 -36.88
CA THR A 599 -8.71 5.81 -37.46
C THR A 599 -8.58 6.87 -36.37
N VAL A 600 -7.48 7.62 -36.39
CA VAL A 600 -7.23 8.73 -35.46
C VAL A 600 -7.39 10.04 -36.21
N GLN A 601 -8.25 10.92 -35.71
CA GLN A 601 -8.34 12.30 -36.19
C GLN A 601 -7.55 13.22 -35.26
N THR A 602 -6.53 13.89 -35.79
CA THR A 602 -5.70 14.87 -35.06
C THR A 602 -6.35 16.23 -35.10
N LEU A 603 -6.40 16.91 -33.95
CA LEU A 603 -6.96 18.24 -33.75
C LEU A 603 -5.83 19.17 -33.28
N PRO A 604 -5.26 20.03 -34.14
CA PRO A 604 -4.10 20.83 -33.80
C PRO A 604 -4.44 22.04 -32.92
N GLY A 605 -3.41 22.60 -32.24
CA GLY A 605 -3.52 23.83 -31.43
C GLY A 605 -4.03 23.57 -30.01
N GLU A 606 -4.18 24.65 -29.25
CA GLU A 606 -4.54 24.59 -27.82
C GLU A 606 -6.06 24.39 -27.57
N GLY A 607 -6.87 24.39 -28.64
CA GLY A 607 -8.32 24.34 -28.56
C GLY A 607 -8.96 25.73 -28.42
N PRO A 608 -10.29 25.86 -28.37
CA PRO A 608 -11.24 24.76 -28.55
C PRO A 608 -11.16 24.10 -29.93
N TRP A 609 -11.45 22.81 -30.02
CA TRP A 609 -11.36 22.03 -31.25
C TRP A 609 -12.75 21.71 -31.78
N THR A 610 -13.00 22.01 -33.04
CA THR A 610 -14.23 21.65 -33.76
C THR A 610 -13.93 20.55 -34.76
N PHE A 611 -14.75 19.52 -34.80
CA PHE A 611 -14.62 18.38 -35.69
C PHE A 611 -16.01 17.78 -36.04
N THR A 612 -16.04 17.00 -37.10
CA THR A 612 -17.21 16.21 -37.47
C THR A 612 -16.89 14.73 -37.19
N PRO A 613 -17.65 14.05 -36.29
CA PRO A 613 -17.48 12.63 -36.06
C PRO A 613 -17.69 11.79 -37.32
N SER A 614 -16.81 10.81 -37.55
CA SER A 614 -16.95 9.86 -38.67
C SER A 614 -17.98 8.76 -38.40
N HIS A 615 -18.30 8.51 -37.11
CA HIS A 615 -19.20 7.45 -36.65
C HIS A 615 -20.06 7.95 -35.50
N LYS A 616 -21.23 7.33 -35.35
CA LYS A 616 -22.06 7.47 -34.14
C LYS A 616 -21.57 6.50 -33.08
N GLY A 617 -21.49 6.95 -31.83
CA GLY A 617 -21.16 6.09 -30.69
C GLY A 617 -20.02 6.61 -29.82
N PRO A 618 -19.36 5.75 -29.07
CA PRO A 618 -18.32 6.17 -28.16
C PRO A 618 -17.05 6.62 -28.89
N LEU A 619 -16.47 7.71 -28.39
CA LEU A 619 -15.26 8.35 -28.90
C LEU A 619 -14.27 8.54 -27.75
N GLN A 620 -13.00 8.23 -27.96
CA GLN A 620 -11.92 8.55 -27.03
C GLN A 620 -11.24 9.86 -27.44
N LEU A 621 -11.08 10.78 -26.49
CA LEU A 621 -10.25 11.96 -26.60
C LEU A 621 -8.96 11.77 -25.82
N ARG A 622 -7.82 12.15 -26.37
CA ARG A 622 -6.55 12.39 -25.66
C ARG A 622 -5.98 13.75 -26.03
N VAL A 623 -5.40 14.43 -25.06
CA VAL A 623 -4.79 15.76 -25.24
C VAL A 623 -3.29 15.63 -25.19
N SER A 624 -2.60 16.15 -26.21
CA SER A 624 -1.13 16.25 -26.25
C SER A 624 -0.67 17.46 -25.44
N TYR A 625 0.20 17.24 -24.47
CA TYR A 625 0.64 18.27 -23.52
C TYR A 625 2.11 18.12 -23.12
N GLU A 626 2.62 19.17 -22.47
CA GLU A 626 3.85 19.18 -21.70
C GLU A 626 3.54 19.69 -20.28
N ASN A 627 4.05 19.00 -19.26
CA ASN A 627 4.00 19.41 -17.86
C ASN A 627 5.29 19.00 -17.16
N ASP A 628 6.22 19.93 -17.05
CA ASP A 628 7.54 19.75 -16.43
C ASP A 628 7.60 20.30 -14.99
N ASN A 629 6.45 20.46 -14.34
CA ASN A 629 6.37 21.00 -12.99
C ASN A 629 6.49 19.88 -11.96
N GLY A 630 7.43 20.04 -11.05
CA GLY A 630 7.68 19.13 -9.95
C GLY A 630 8.41 17.84 -10.36
N PRO A 631 8.84 17.04 -9.38
CA PRO A 631 9.35 15.71 -9.62
C PRO A 631 8.25 14.73 -10.04
N VAL A 632 8.64 13.70 -10.77
CA VAL A 632 7.72 12.66 -11.28
C VAL A 632 6.89 11.98 -10.19
N ASN A 633 7.45 11.82 -9.01
CA ASN A 633 6.82 11.17 -7.87
C ASN A 633 5.99 12.11 -6.98
N THR A 634 5.63 13.30 -7.47
CA THR A 634 4.82 14.25 -6.71
C THR A 634 3.45 14.42 -7.37
N GLY A 635 2.41 13.88 -6.75
CA GLY A 635 1.04 13.95 -7.24
C GLY A 635 0.43 15.34 -7.30
N VAL A 636 0.97 16.27 -6.50
CA VAL A 636 0.47 17.64 -6.38
C VAL A 636 0.69 18.50 -7.61
N THR A 637 1.55 18.10 -8.52
CA THR A 637 1.91 18.89 -9.73
C THR A 637 1.22 18.42 -11.00
N ALA A 638 0.44 17.35 -10.97
CA ALA A 638 -0.41 16.96 -12.09
C ALA A 638 -1.46 18.05 -12.38
N ALA A 639 -1.65 18.40 -13.63
CA ALA A 639 -2.71 19.30 -14.05
C ALA A 639 -3.98 18.50 -14.37
N VAL A 640 -5.11 18.89 -13.78
CA VAL A 640 -6.40 18.24 -13.97
C VAL A 640 -7.33 19.22 -14.67
N ARG A 641 -7.95 18.78 -15.75
CA ARG A 641 -8.92 19.58 -16.51
C ARG A 641 -10.20 18.81 -16.78
N ARG A 642 -11.29 19.56 -17.01
CA ARG A 642 -12.56 19.06 -17.46
C ARG A 642 -12.66 19.27 -18.96
N ALA A 643 -12.64 18.20 -19.72
CA ALA A 643 -12.91 18.23 -21.15
C ALA A 643 -14.45 18.26 -21.35
N GLN A 644 -14.95 19.33 -21.95
CA GLN A 644 -16.36 19.51 -22.27
C GLN A 644 -16.58 19.34 -23.74
N MET A 645 -17.47 18.43 -24.15
CA MET A 645 -17.87 18.24 -25.52
C MET A 645 -19.32 18.67 -25.73
N GLN A 646 -19.53 19.52 -26.72
CA GLN A 646 -20.84 19.98 -27.20
C GLN A 646 -20.99 19.59 -28.64
N CYS A 647 -21.93 18.73 -28.96
CA CYS A 647 -22.35 18.44 -30.33
C CYS A 647 -23.70 19.12 -30.66
N GLU A 648 -23.91 19.39 -31.93
CA GLU A 648 -25.20 19.95 -32.40
C GLU A 648 -26.36 19.07 -31.97
N GLY A 649 -27.36 19.67 -31.30
CA GLY A 649 -28.57 18.97 -30.86
C GLY A 649 -28.37 18.00 -29.67
N ALA A 650 -27.19 17.92 -29.05
CA ALA A 650 -26.94 17.06 -27.92
C ALA A 650 -26.63 17.86 -26.65
N ALA A 651 -26.82 17.24 -25.49
CA ALA A 651 -26.40 17.80 -24.20
C ALA A 651 -24.88 17.87 -24.09
N VAL A 652 -24.39 18.84 -23.32
CA VAL A 652 -22.93 18.93 -22.98
C VAL A 652 -22.53 17.71 -22.17
N GLN A 653 -21.47 17.04 -22.61
CA GLN A 653 -20.82 15.97 -21.86
C GLN A 653 -19.53 16.52 -21.24
N THR A 654 -19.19 16.06 -20.05
CA THR A 654 -17.99 16.51 -19.33
C THR A 654 -17.25 15.30 -18.78
N GLU A 655 -15.98 15.20 -19.12
CA GLU A 655 -15.07 14.17 -18.62
C GLU A 655 -13.82 14.81 -18.01
N VAL A 656 -13.17 14.11 -17.10
CA VAL A 656 -11.95 14.57 -16.44
C VAL A 656 -10.74 13.97 -17.15
N ILE A 657 -9.75 14.81 -17.44
CA ILE A 657 -8.43 14.40 -17.92
C ILE A 657 -7.35 14.82 -16.94
N VAL A 658 -6.36 13.96 -16.77
CA VAL A 658 -5.18 14.20 -15.95
C VAL A 658 -3.95 14.30 -16.86
N MET A 659 -3.21 15.38 -16.70
CA MET A 659 -1.96 15.68 -17.38
C MET A 659 -0.83 15.65 -16.35
N ALA A 660 -0.32 14.44 -16.10
CA ALA A 660 0.71 14.19 -15.11
C ALA A 660 2.05 14.87 -15.47
N HIS A 661 2.96 14.99 -14.49
CA HIS A 661 4.33 15.42 -14.75
C HIS A 661 5.03 14.47 -15.73
N GLY A 662 5.86 15.03 -16.59
CA GLY A 662 6.73 14.29 -17.51
C GLY A 662 7.86 15.14 -18.06
N ILE A 663 8.93 14.49 -18.47
CA ILE A 663 10.14 15.14 -18.99
C ILE A 663 10.06 15.49 -20.49
N ARG A 664 9.01 15.05 -21.16
CA ARG A 664 8.77 15.23 -22.60
C ARG A 664 7.28 15.42 -22.88
N ARG A 665 6.96 15.69 -24.13
CA ARG A 665 5.56 15.74 -24.59
C ARG A 665 4.90 14.39 -24.42
N GLN A 666 3.72 14.39 -23.81
CA GLN A 666 2.91 13.22 -23.47
C GLN A 666 1.46 13.40 -23.93
N VAL A 667 0.64 12.37 -23.73
CA VAL A 667 -0.82 12.42 -23.88
C VAL A 667 -1.50 12.25 -22.51
N SER A 668 -2.63 12.94 -22.36
CA SER A 668 -3.43 12.87 -21.11
C SER A 668 -4.03 11.49 -20.90
N THR A 669 -4.57 11.26 -19.70
CA THR A 669 -5.55 10.17 -19.52
C THR A 669 -6.68 10.31 -20.56
N PRO A 670 -7.29 9.20 -21.02
CA PRO A 670 -8.36 9.25 -21.99
C PRO A 670 -9.66 9.84 -21.39
N ALA A 671 -10.39 10.59 -22.18
CA ALA A 671 -11.79 10.95 -21.91
C ALA A 671 -12.69 10.25 -22.93
N ARG A 672 -13.84 9.74 -22.48
CA ARG A 672 -14.81 9.03 -23.33
C ARG A 672 -16.09 9.83 -23.48
N PHE A 673 -16.52 10.04 -24.72
CA PHE A 673 -17.71 10.76 -25.07
C PHE A 673 -18.60 9.95 -26.03
N ASP A 674 -19.89 10.19 -26.03
CA ASP A 674 -20.81 9.65 -27.03
C ASP A 674 -21.13 10.73 -28.07
N VAL A 675 -20.88 10.44 -29.34
CA VAL A 675 -21.08 11.38 -30.43
C VAL A 675 -22.25 10.97 -31.33
N PRO A 676 -22.99 11.95 -31.91
CA PRO A 676 -24.03 11.69 -32.89
C PRO A 676 -23.44 11.22 -34.23
N ALA A 677 -24.28 10.70 -35.13
CA ALA A 677 -23.82 10.25 -36.44
C ALA A 677 -23.42 11.40 -37.39
N HIS A 678 -23.95 12.59 -37.16
CA HIS A 678 -23.80 13.77 -38.02
C HIS A 678 -23.80 15.03 -37.16
N GLY A 679 -23.34 16.12 -37.73
CA GLY A 679 -23.24 17.41 -37.05
C GLY A 679 -21.83 17.73 -36.59
N SER A 680 -21.65 18.95 -36.12
CA SER A 680 -20.37 19.43 -35.61
C SER A 680 -20.28 19.24 -34.11
N CYS A 681 -19.14 18.82 -33.62
CA CYS A 681 -18.83 18.73 -32.18
C CYS A 681 -17.68 19.68 -31.86
N THR A 682 -17.79 20.37 -30.73
CA THR A 682 -16.70 21.23 -30.21
C THR A 682 -16.24 20.72 -28.84
N ILE A 683 -14.94 20.57 -28.68
CA ILE A 683 -14.30 20.20 -27.40
C ILE A 683 -13.59 21.44 -26.84
N SER A 684 -13.85 21.73 -25.57
CA SER A 684 -13.15 22.78 -24.80
C SER A 684 -12.62 22.22 -23.50
N LEU A 685 -11.44 22.73 -23.08
CA LEU A 685 -10.86 22.40 -21.78
C LEU A 685 -11.22 23.49 -20.75
N LYS A 686 -11.73 23.08 -19.61
CA LYS A 686 -12.02 23.95 -18.46
C LYS A 686 -11.13 23.56 -17.30
N PRO A 687 -10.78 24.53 -16.43
CA PRO A 687 -10.04 24.20 -15.21
C PRO A 687 -10.77 23.13 -14.39
N GLY A 688 -10.00 22.15 -13.89
CA GLY A 688 -10.42 21.20 -12.89
C GLY A 688 -9.80 21.55 -11.55
N PHE A 689 -10.04 20.73 -10.53
CA PHE A 689 -9.38 20.89 -9.27
C PHE A 689 -8.00 20.24 -9.31
N ASN A 690 -6.97 20.99 -8.92
CA ASN A 690 -5.59 20.53 -8.83
C ASN A 690 -5.14 20.50 -7.37
N MET A 691 -4.30 19.53 -6.98
CA MET A 691 -3.73 19.49 -5.63
C MET A 691 -2.88 20.71 -5.31
N SER A 692 -2.27 21.34 -6.30
CA SER A 692 -1.56 22.63 -6.14
C SER A 692 -2.48 23.78 -5.69
N TYR A 693 -3.80 23.63 -5.77
CA TYR A 693 -4.75 24.61 -5.25
C TYR A 693 -4.85 24.58 -3.72
N LEU A 694 -4.41 23.52 -3.06
CA LEU A 694 -4.43 23.42 -1.63
C LEU A 694 -3.52 24.48 -0.97
N ALA A 695 -3.97 25.09 0.11
CA ALA A 695 -3.21 26.08 0.87
C ALA A 695 -1.87 25.52 1.37
N GLN A 696 -1.85 24.26 1.74
CA GLN A 696 -0.65 23.56 2.19
C GLN A 696 0.41 23.42 1.10
N PHE A 697 0.03 23.43 -0.18
CA PHE A 697 1.00 23.40 -1.29
C PHE A 697 1.97 24.59 -1.26
N ALA A 698 1.58 25.70 -0.66
CA ALA A 698 2.44 26.87 -0.51
C ALA A 698 3.74 26.58 0.25
N HIS A 699 3.75 25.55 1.10
CA HIS A 699 4.93 25.11 1.87
C HIS A 699 5.88 24.21 1.07
N TYR A 700 5.45 23.63 -0.06
CA TYR A 700 6.32 22.83 -0.92
C TYR A 700 7.24 23.77 -1.74
N THR A 701 8.54 23.73 -1.46
CA THR A 701 9.53 24.66 -2.03
C THR A 701 10.45 24.02 -3.05
N GLN A 702 10.29 22.73 -3.34
CA GLN A 702 11.02 22.02 -4.39
C GLN A 702 10.28 22.07 -5.74
N ALA A 703 11.06 21.94 -6.82
CA ALA A 703 10.57 21.69 -8.16
C ALA A 703 9.42 22.59 -8.61
N LYS A 704 9.59 23.90 -8.45
CA LYS A 704 8.61 24.95 -8.78
C LYS A 704 7.36 24.98 -7.88
N GLY A 705 7.36 24.27 -6.74
CA GLY A 705 6.31 24.35 -5.74
C GLY A 705 6.30 25.67 -4.96
N GLY A 706 5.48 25.74 -3.90
CA GLY A 706 5.38 26.89 -2.99
C GLY A 706 4.29 27.89 -3.37
N ALA A 707 4.29 29.04 -2.66
CA ALA A 707 3.22 30.04 -2.75
C ALA A 707 3.01 30.57 -4.19
N SER A 708 4.06 30.67 -4.97
CA SER A 708 4.06 31.08 -6.39
C SER A 708 4.03 29.88 -7.35
N GLY A 709 3.99 28.66 -6.84
CA GLY A 709 3.97 27.45 -7.66
C GLY A 709 2.73 27.30 -8.53
N PRO A 710 2.76 26.36 -9.48
CA PRO A 710 1.72 26.24 -10.48
C PRO A 710 0.36 25.89 -9.87
N LEU A 711 -0.70 26.46 -10.44
CA LEU A 711 -2.10 26.09 -10.13
C LEU A 711 -2.66 25.15 -11.20
N ASP A 712 -2.41 25.42 -12.48
CA ASP A 712 -2.70 24.57 -13.64
C ASP A 712 -1.71 24.93 -14.75
N ALA A 713 -0.64 24.16 -14.86
CA ALA A 713 0.52 24.59 -15.64
C ALA A 713 0.84 23.69 -16.85
N ALA A 714 -0.01 22.71 -17.18
CA ALA A 714 0.19 21.92 -18.38
C ALA A 714 -0.06 22.75 -19.65
N ARG A 715 0.91 22.73 -20.56
CA ARG A 715 0.83 23.40 -21.87
C ARG A 715 0.28 22.41 -22.90
N VAL A 716 -0.80 22.78 -23.56
CA VAL A 716 -1.50 21.95 -24.55
C VAL A 716 -1.00 22.27 -25.96
N PHE A 717 -0.86 21.27 -26.81
CA PHE A 717 -0.42 21.39 -28.20
C PHE A 717 -1.41 20.87 -29.23
N GLY A 718 -2.37 20.06 -28.81
CA GLY A 718 -3.34 19.46 -29.68
C GLY A 718 -4.15 18.39 -28.95
N ALA A 719 -5.06 17.81 -29.68
CA ALA A 719 -5.81 16.66 -29.23
C ALA A 719 -5.90 15.62 -30.35
N SER A 720 -6.31 14.42 -29.98
CA SER A 720 -6.68 13.37 -30.92
C SER A 720 -7.98 12.73 -30.48
N VAL A 721 -8.79 12.36 -31.46
CA VAL A 721 -10.02 11.61 -31.21
C VAL A 721 -10.00 10.32 -32.03
N MET A 722 -10.49 9.24 -31.42
CA MET A 722 -10.54 7.92 -32.01
C MET A 722 -11.88 7.25 -31.67
N PRO A 723 -12.63 6.73 -32.66
CA PRO A 723 -13.85 5.98 -32.41
C PRO A 723 -13.56 4.72 -31.58
N LEU A 724 -14.37 4.44 -30.57
CA LEU A 724 -14.31 3.21 -29.78
C LEU A 724 -15.29 2.17 -30.34
N PRO A 725 -15.03 0.86 -30.12
CA PRO A 725 -15.96 -0.21 -30.51
C PRO A 725 -17.28 -0.18 -29.77
#